data_63c68a46482e97aa87426334d3a0decc
#
_entry.id   63c68a46482e97aa87426334d3a0decc
#
_cell.length_a   1.000
_cell.length_b   1.000
_cell.length_c   1.000
_cell.angle_alpha   90.00
_cell.angle_beta   90.00
_cell.angle_gamma   90.00
#
_symmetry.space_group_name_H-M   'P 1'
#
loop_
_entity.id
_entity.type
_entity.pdbx_description
1 polymer ?
#
loop_
_entity_poly.entity_id
_entity_poly.type
_entity_poly.pdbx_seq_one_letter_code
_entity_poly.pdbx_strand_id
1 'polypeptide(L)'
;VKRIEEIPGVDKVETRVMAYVNLDVEGFEDPISGHIMSLPDNSRGLLNQIYLREGRLPEPGRDNEIVLSEEFVQAHKLQPGDKISATINGRRKALTIVGIALSPEFIYQIAPGAMFPDPLRYGVLWIARQPLATAYDMEGAFNNVTLTLTRGTNEQTIIDRIDDLLKDYGGIGTIGRKDQFSNRFLTEELKQQRTIATIFPVIFFGVAAFLLNVVISRLIRLQREEVATLKAFGYSDFAVGMHFIKLVLLIVSLGVIIGIGVGIWMGKGMSNIYMVMYSLPYMIYVLKPQVIIAAALISMTVAVMGTLYAVYTAARLPPAQAMQPELPAKYHTTLVERLGMQRWLSQPTRMILRHIERRPLKSLMTTLGIAMACGIMMVSGFQEGAINYMVDVQYGMSQREDMIAIYTEPASKRSLYSLESLQGVELAEGFRLVPANFKFEHRFYRTALHGIEPEGSLYRLLDTDLDIIELPEDGVILTDYLAELLHIKTGDMLTIEVLEGQRVTVQVTVAGTAKQYLGLNGYMRLESLNALLKEGYALTGALLKVDERYQRDIYAELKEMPRVAGVVEHNSAIESFYDTIAETILFFTFITTLLGSSIAFGVIYNSMRIALSERNRELASLRVLGFERNEVAYILLGEMALFTLVAIPLGFLIGYGLCAYMAFEFDSDLYRIPLVLGINVYAFSALVVLLSSIVSAIMIWRNLADLDMVAVLKSKE
;
A
#
# COMPACT_ATOMS: atom_id res chain seq x y z
N VAL A 1 -23.54 -30.49 -15.09
CA VAL A 1 -22.15 -30.50 -15.58
C VAL A 1 -22.16 -30.57 -17.12
N LYS A 2 -22.69 -31.61 -17.74
CA LYS A 2 -22.67 -31.78 -19.21
C LYS A 2 -23.13 -30.56 -20.00
N ARG A 3 -24.20 -29.88 -19.58
CA ARG A 3 -24.70 -28.66 -20.23
C ARG A 3 -23.70 -27.50 -20.19
N ILE A 4 -22.85 -27.45 -19.19
CA ILE A 4 -21.76 -26.46 -19.08
C ILE A 4 -20.59 -26.84 -20.00
N GLU A 5 -20.24 -28.12 -20.05
CA GLU A 5 -19.21 -28.66 -20.95
C GLU A 5 -19.51 -28.50 -22.41
N GLU A 6 -20.83 -28.53 -22.77
CA GLU A 6 -21.31 -28.35 -24.12
C GLU A 6 -21.32 -26.88 -24.59
N ILE A 7 -21.06 -25.91 -23.72
CA ILE A 7 -20.99 -24.50 -24.11
C ILE A 7 -19.74 -24.28 -24.99
N PRO A 8 -19.91 -23.82 -26.24
CA PRO A 8 -18.77 -23.56 -27.12
C PRO A 8 -17.80 -22.52 -26.50
N GLY A 9 -16.56 -22.93 -26.35
CA GLY A 9 -15.52 -22.08 -25.71
C GLY A 9 -15.13 -22.52 -24.31
N VAL A 10 -15.86 -23.43 -23.69
CA VAL A 10 -15.45 -24.09 -22.44
C VAL A 10 -14.47 -25.22 -22.78
N ASP A 11 -13.38 -25.35 -22.01
CA ASP A 11 -12.36 -26.37 -22.19
C ASP A 11 -12.46 -27.45 -21.11
N LYS A 12 -12.40 -27.07 -19.83
CA LYS A 12 -12.51 -27.99 -18.70
C LYS A 12 -13.49 -27.45 -17.67
N VAL A 13 -14.19 -28.36 -17.01
CA VAL A 13 -15.17 -28.03 -15.96
C VAL A 13 -14.88 -28.91 -14.74
N GLU A 14 -14.87 -28.31 -13.56
CA GLU A 14 -14.77 -29.00 -12.30
C GLU A 14 -15.80 -28.46 -11.32
N THR A 15 -16.55 -29.36 -10.68
CA THR A 15 -17.62 -29.00 -9.74
C THR A 15 -17.27 -29.41 -8.32
N ARG A 16 -17.65 -28.59 -7.36
CA ARG A 16 -17.32 -28.77 -5.94
C ARG A 16 -18.52 -28.50 -5.05
N VAL A 17 -18.47 -29.02 -3.83
CA VAL A 17 -19.32 -28.62 -2.73
C VAL A 17 -18.47 -27.75 -1.82
N MET A 18 -18.98 -26.59 -1.45
CA MET A 18 -18.31 -25.62 -0.58
C MET A 18 -19.29 -25.17 0.52
N ALA A 19 -18.77 -24.95 1.72
CA ALA A 19 -19.58 -24.44 2.82
C ALA A 19 -18.70 -23.67 3.82
N TYR A 20 -19.34 -22.83 4.62
CA TYR A 20 -18.72 -22.25 5.82
C TYR A 20 -19.06 -23.11 7.03
N VAL A 21 -18.12 -23.26 7.93
CA VAL A 21 -18.21 -24.08 9.14
C VAL A 21 -17.57 -23.37 10.31
N ASN A 22 -18.04 -23.64 11.51
CA ASN A 22 -17.37 -23.19 12.72
C ASN A 22 -16.31 -24.23 13.13
N LEU A 23 -15.12 -23.78 13.42
CA LEU A 23 -14.01 -24.62 13.83
C LEU A 23 -13.73 -24.45 15.33
N ASP A 24 -13.11 -25.47 15.88
CA ASP A 24 -12.74 -25.57 17.28
C ASP A 24 -11.33 -26.16 17.36
N VAL A 25 -10.40 -25.38 17.89
CA VAL A 25 -9.02 -25.80 18.13
C VAL A 25 -8.78 -25.82 19.65
N GLU A 26 -8.23 -26.91 20.16
CA GLU A 26 -7.97 -27.05 21.59
C GLU A 26 -7.00 -25.95 22.07
N GLY A 27 -7.38 -25.25 23.13
CA GLY A 27 -6.59 -24.16 23.71
C GLY A 27 -6.78 -22.79 23.06
N PHE A 28 -7.70 -22.64 22.08
CA PHE A 28 -8.06 -21.37 21.48
C PHE A 28 -9.56 -21.10 21.69
N GLU A 29 -9.90 -19.99 22.34
CA GLU A 29 -11.26 -19.70 22.80
C GLU A 29 -12.04 -18.78 21.87
N ASP A 30 -11.34 -18.01 21.00
CA ASP A 30 -12.00 -17.09 20.09
C ASP A 30 -12.72 -17.79 18.92
N PRO A 31 -13.67 -17.09 18.26
CA PRO A 31 -14.37 -17.62 17.10
C PRO A 31 -13.43 -18.00 15.95
N ILE A 32 -13.57 -19.22 15.45
CA ILE A 32 -12.86 -19.66 14.25
C ILE A 32 -13.86 -20.01 13.16
N SER A 33 -13.82 -19.31 12.04
CA SER A 33 -14.57 -19.64 10.83
C SER A 33 -13.73 -20.48 9.89
N GLY A 34 -14.32 -21.52 9.32
CA GLY A 34 -13.68 -22.38 8.33
C GLY A 34 -14.39 -22.32 6.98
N HIS A 35 -13.63 -22.33 5.90
CA HIS A 35 -14.17 -22.53 4.56
C HIS A 35 -13.81 -23.93 4.08
N ILE A 36 -14.78 -24.84 4.15
CA ILE A 36 -14.59 -26.24 3.76
C ILE A 36 -14.98 -26.50 2.32
N MET A 37 -14.10 -27.18 1.60
CA MET A 37 -14.29 -27.51 0.18
C MET A 37 -14.07 -28.97 -0.10
N SER A 38 -14.87 -29.50 -1.02
CA SER A 38 -14.70 -30.86 -1.50
C SER A 38 -13.54 -30.97 -2.50
N LEU A 39 -12.70 -31.99 -2.33
CA LEU A 39 -11.77 -32.44 -3.35
C LEU A 39 -12.47 -33.44 -4.29
N PRO A 40 -12.07 -33.49 -5.57
CA PRO A 40 -12.58 -34.50 -6.49
C PRO A 40 -12.18 -35.91 -6.07
N ASP A 41 -13.05 -36.89 -6.37
CA ASP A 41 -12.81 -38.29 -5.97
C ASP A 41 -11.52 -38.89 -6.59
N ASN A 42 -11.03 -38.33 -7.68
CA ASN A 42 -9.79 -38.73 -8.36
C ASN A 42 -8.53 -38.01 -7.85
N SER A 43 -8.51 -37.64 -6.60
CA SER A 43 -7.39 -37.20 -5.77
C SER A 43 -6.63 -35.92 -6.12
N ARG A 44 -6.63 -35.39 -7.34
CA ARG A 44 -5.83 -34.18 -7.65
C ARG A 44 -6.59 -33.04 -8.34
N GLY A 45 -7.85 -33.23 -8.72
CA GLY A 45 -8.56 -32.24 -9.52
C GLY A 45 -7.90 -31.94 -10.87
N LEU A 46 -8.65 -31.31 -11.76
CA LEU A 46 -8.16 -30.84 -13.06
C LEU A 46 -7.73 -29.37 -12.98
N LEU A 47 -8.42 -28.62 -12.13
CA LEU A 47 -8.28 -27.17 -12.00
C LEU A 47 -7.91 -26.79 -10.55
N ASN A 48 -7.24 -25.67 -10.37
CA ASN A 48 -6.89 -25.10 -9.06
C ASN A 48 -6.27 -26.12 -8.09
N GLN A 49 -5.36 -26.95 -8.59
CA GLN A 49 -4.73 -28.02 -7.81
C GLN A 49 -4.08 -27.44 -6.56
N ILE A 50 -4.37 -28.06 -5.42
CA ILE A 50 -3.72 -27.71 -4.15
C ILE A 50 -2.27 -28.19 -4.16
N TYR A 51 -1.39 -27.35 -3.62
CA TYR A 51 0.02 -27.70 -3.41
C TYR A 51 0.19 -28.30 -2.03
N LEU A 52 0.35 -29.61 -1.96
CA LEU A 52 0.57 -30.32 -0.70
C LEU A 52 1.97 -30.01 -0.17
N ARG A 53 2.04 -29.38 1.00
CA ARG A 53 3.29 -29.03 1.68
C ARG A 53 3.81 -30.23 2.48
N GLU A 54 2.90 -30.86 3.22
CA GLU A 54 3.21 -31.96 4.13
C GLU A 54 2.04 -32.94 4.21
N GLY A 55 2.31 -34.21 4.52
CA GLY A 55 1.28 -35.23 4.71
C GLY A 55 0.75 -35.80 3.39
N ARG A 56 -0.55 -36.10 3.33
CA ARG A 56 -1.26 -36.69 2.19
C ARG A 56 -2.63 -36.08 1.98
N LEU A 57 -3.25 -36.38 0.86
CA LEU A 57 -4.65 -36.02 0.60
C LEU A 57 -5.61 -36.95 1.39
N PRO A 58 -6.85 -36.49 1.69
CA PRO A 58 -7.87 -37.32 2.31
C PRO A 58 -8.20 -38.53 1.43
N GLU A 59 -8.39 -39.68 2.05
CA GLU A 59 -8.80 -40.88 1.33
C GLU A 59 -10.29 -40.78 0.95
N PRO A 60 -10.66 -41.19 -0.29
CA PRO A 60 -12.06 -41.27 -0.69
C PRO A 60 -12.87 -42.14 0.30
N GLY A 61 -14.04 -41.64 0.71
CA GLY A 61 -14.93 -42.34 1.64
C GLY A 61 -14.57 -42.21 3.11
N ARG A 62 -13.43 -41.61 3.47
CA ARG A 62 -13.13 -41.22 4.84
C ARG A 62 -13.74 -39.87 5.16
N ASP A 63 -14.62 -39.85 6.15
CA ASP A 63 -15.44 -38.70 6.47
C ASP A 63 -14.84 -37.79 7.56
N ASN A 64 -13.73 -38.19 8.14
CA ASN A 64 -13.04 -37.50 9.25
C ASN A 64 -11.61 -37.04 8.88
N GLU A 65 -11.20 -37.14 7.63
CA GLU A 65 -9.88 -36.71 7.18
C GLU A 65 -9.96 -35.37 6.43
N ILE A 66 -9.08 -34.45 6.80
CA ILE A 66 -9.00 -33.12 6.17
C ILE A 66 -7.56 -32.73 5.85
N VAL A 67 -7.42 -31.88 4.85
CA VAL A 67 -6.23 -31.06 4.62
C VAL A 67 -6.55 -29.64 5.04
N LEU A 68 -5.61 -28.99 5.70
CA LEU A 68 -5.73 -27.60 6.17
C LEU A 68 -4.78 -26.66 5.43
N SER A 69 -5.15 -25.39 5.36
CA SER A 69 -4.26 -24.32 4.88
C SER A 69 -3.04 -24.15 5.78
N GLU A 70 -1.86 -23.92 5.15
CA GLU A 70 -0.58 -23.79 5.84
C GLU A 70 -0.58 -22.68 6.89
N GLU A 71 -1.16 -21.51 6.58
CA GLU A 71 -1.23 -20.37 7.50
C GLU A 71 -1.96 -20.70 8.79
N PHE A 72 -3.13 -21.32 8.65
CA PHE A 72 -3.93 -21.73 9.81
C PHE A 72 -3.19 -22.75 10.68
N VAL A 73 -2.55 -23.74 10.06
CA VAL A 73 -1.76 -24.74 10.76
C VAL A 73 -0.58 -24.13 11.51
N GLN A 74 0.12 -23.18 10.89
CA GLN A 74 1.25 -22.48 11.51
C GLN A 74 0.79 -21.58 12.67
N ALA A 75 -0.33 -20.85 12.52
CA ALA A 75 -0.87 -19.98 13.55
C ALA A 75 -1.27 -20.75 14.82
N HIS A 76 -1.87 -21.93 14.66
CA HIS A 76 -2.27 -22.80 15.76
C HIS A 76 -1.23 -23.84 16.16
N LYS A 77 -0.05 -23.87 15.48
CA LYS A 77 1.04 -24.82 15.74
C LYS A 77 0.61 -26.30 15.63
N LEU A 78 -0.34 -26.57 14.73
CA LEU A 78 -0.87 -27.91 14.46
C LEU A 78 0.06 -28.73 13.57
N GLN A 79 -0.11 -30.04 13.59
CA GLN A 79 0.67 -30.98 12.78
C GLN A 79 -0.24 -32.04 12.14
N PRO A 80 0.18 -32.70 11.03
CA PRO A 80 -0.52 -33.87 10.54
C PRO A 80 -0.63 -34.97 11.61
N GLY A 81 -1.84 -35.46 11.85
CA GLY A 81 -2.22 -36.38 12.92
C GLY A 81 -3.05 -35.72 14.03
N ASP A 82 -2.97 -34.42 14.19
CA ASP A 82 -3.77 -33.69 15.18
C ASP A 82 -5.26 -33.67 14.78
N LYS A 83 -6.10 -33.37 15.76
CA LYS A 83 -7.55 -33.32 15.58
C LYS A 83 -8.08 -31.93 15.90
N ILE A 84 -8.98 -31.47 15.07
CA ILE A 84 -9.79 -30.29 15.32
C ILE A 84 -11.27 -30.69 15.28
N SER A 85 -12.14 -29.91 15.90
CA SER A 85 -13.59 -30.11 15.77
C SER A 85 -14.16 -29.09 14.77
N ALA A 86 -15.12 -29.51 13.97
CA ALA A 86 -15.85 -28.64 13.07
C ALA A 86 -17.36 -28.89 13.21
N THR A 87 -18.14 -27.82 13.18
CA THR A 87 -19.60 -27.89 13.11
C THR A 87 -20.02 -27.80 11.65
N ILE A 88 -20.35 -28.95 11.07
CA ILE A 88 -20.72 -29.11 9.66
C ILE A 88 -22.22 -29.33 9.57
N ASN A 89 -22.95 -28.41 8.96
CA ASN A 89 -24.44 -28.45 8.87
C ASN A 89 -25.10 -28.75 10.23
N GLY A 90 -24.70 -28.01 11.28
CA GLY A 90 -25.23 -28.15 12.65
C GLY A 90 -24.77 -29.41 13.41
N ARG A 91 -23.89 -30.22 12.86
CA ARG A 91 -23.35 -31.42 13.51
C ARG A 91 -21.88 -31.26 13.85
N ARG A 92 -21.54 -31.36 15.13
CA ARG A 92 -20.14 -31.32 15.56
C ARG A 92 -19.42 -32.63 15.21
N LYS A 93 -18.28 -32.51 14.53
CA LYS A 93 -17.48 -33.63 14.06
C LYS A 93 -15.99 -33.41 14.35
N ALA A 94 -15.33 -34.44 14.88
CA ALA A 94 -13.89 -34.44 15.05
C ALA A 94 -13.22 -34.82 13.73
N LEU A 95 -12.35 -33.95 13.23
CA LEU A 95 -11.62 -34.09 11.98
C LEU A 95 -10.14 -34.27 12.26
N THR A 96 -9.52 -35.22 11.57
CA THR A 96 -8.07 -35.51 11.67
C THR A 96 -7.34 -34.81 10.52
N ILE A 97 -6.33 -34.04 10.83
CA ILE A 97 -5.47 -33.39 9.84
C ILE A 97 -4.57 -34.43 9.22
N VAL A 98 -4.70 -34.71 7.94
CA VAL A 98 -3.86 -35.68 7.20
C VAL A 98 -2.84 -35.00 6.30
N GLY A 99 -2.98 -33.71 6.06
CA GLY A 99 -2.04 -32.94 5.26
C GLY A 99 -2.20 -31.44 5.42
N ILE A 100 -1.19 -30.74 4.98
CA ILE A 100 -1.10 -29.26 4.97
C ILE A 100 -0.91 -28.84 3.53
N ALA A 101 -1.71 -27.89 3.06
CA ALA A 101 -1.66 -27.47 1.66
C ALA A 101 -1.87 -25.96 1.48
N LEU A 102 -1.52 -25.51 0.27
CA LEU A 102 -1.75 -24.18 -0.25
C LEU A 102 -2.61 -24.27 -1.52
N SER A 103 -3.39 -23.25 -1.79
CA SER A 103 -4.24 -23.22 -2.99
C SER A 103 -4.06 -21.92 -3.76
N PRO A 104 -4.03 -21.97 -5.11
CA PRO A 104 -3.95 -20.77 -5.93
C PRO A 104 -5.20 -19.90 -5.87
N GLU A 105 -6.31 -20.41 -5.32
CA GLU A 105 -7.55 -19.63 -5.11
C GLU A 105 -7.51 -18.81 -3.81
N PHE A 106 -6.73 -19.26 -2.84
CA PHE A 106 -6.64 -18.68 -1.49
C PHE A 106 -5.22 -18.19 -1.20
N ILE A 107 -4.65 -17.44 -2.14
CA ILE A 107 -3.36 -16.79 -1.97
C ILE A 107 -3.45 -15.71 -0.88
N TYR A 108 -4.62 -15.09 -0.75
CA TYR A 108 -4.92 -14.11 0.29
C TYR A 108 -6.22 -14.55 0.97
N GLN A 109 -6.11 -15.06 2.22
CA GLN A 109 -7.21 -15.73 2.91
C GLN A 109 -7.91 -14.76 3.84
N ILE A 110 -9.15 -14.37 3.47
CA ILE A 110 -9.98 -13.47 4.29
C ILE A 110 -11.31 -14.13 4.59
N ALA A 111 -11.75 -14.04 5.84
CA ALA A 111 -13.09 -14.46 6.25
C ALA A 111 -14.17 -13.56 5.66
N PRO A 112 -15.38 -14.07 5.38
CA PRO A 112 -16.50 -13.24 4.98
C PRO A 112 -16.78 -12.13 6.00
N GLY A 113 -16.82 -10.88 5.51
CA GLY A 113 -17.02 -9.70 6.37
C GLY A 113 -15.77 -9.16 7.04
N ALA A 114 -14.65 -9.88 7.01
CA ALA A 114 -13.37 -9.37 7.46
C ALA A 114 -12.66 -8.56 6.35
N MET A 115 -11.75 -7.67 6.73
CA MET A 115 -10.99 -6.84 5.81
C MET A 115 -9.60 -7.38 5.51
N PHE A 116 -9.05 -8.15 6.45
CA PHE A 116 -7.67 -8.60 6.42
C PHE A 116 -7.57 -10.08 6.77
N PRO A 117 -6.50 -10.75 6.34
CA PRO A 117 -6.23 -12.13 6.73
C PRO A 117 -6.06 -12.26 8.23
N ASP A 118 -6.75 -13.22 8.81
CA ASP A 118 -6.59 -13.62 10.20
C ASP A 118 -6.43 -15.14 10.27
N PRO A 119 -5.21 -15.65 10.20
CA PRO A 119 -4.97 -17.09 10.21
C PRO A 119 -5.28 -17.77 11.56
N LEU A 120 -5.46 -17.00 12.65
CA LEU A 120 -5.92 -17.54 13.94
C LEU A 120 -7.41 -17.82 13.93
N ARG A 121 -8.20 -16.98 13.20
CA ARG A 121 -9.67 -17.05 13.24
C ARG A 121 -10.32 -17.47 11.93
N TYR A 122 -9.50 -17.72 10.89
CA TYR A 122 -10.00 -18.19 9.60
C TYR A 122 -9.12 -19.27 8.99
N GLY A 123 -9.71 -20.41 8.64
CA GLY A 123 -9.02 -21.53 8.02
C GLY A 123 -9.73 -22.04 6.77
N VAL A 124 -8.93 -22.48 5.77
CA VAL A 124 -9.43 -23.14 4.57
C VAL A 124 -9.15 -24.64 4.68
N LEU A 125 -10.18 -25.46 4.43
CA LEU A 125 -10.14 -26.89 4.62
C LEU A 125 -10.54 -27.61 3.34
N TRP A 126 -9.90 -28.75 3.08
CA TRP A 126 -10.25 -29.65 1.99
C TRP A 126 -10.58 -31.03 2.54
N ILE A 127 -11.68 -31.57 2.10
CA ILE A 127 -12.20 -32.91 2.50
C ILE A 127 -12.60 -33.70 1.24
N ALA A 128 -12.68 -35.01 1.33
CA ALA A 128 -13.21 -35.85 0.25
C ALA A 128 -14.66 -35.42 -0.13
N ARG A 129 -15.02 -35.54 -1.42
CA ARG A 129 -16.30 -35.03 -1.95
C ARG A 129 -17.51 -35.68 -1.30
N GLN A 130 -17.53 -37.01 -1.25
CA GLN A 130 -18.70 -37.74 -0.76
C GLN A 130 -19.10 -37.36 0.66
N PRO A 131 -18.21 -37.31 1.67
CA PRO A 131 -18.58 -36.89 3.03
C PRO A 131 -19.21 -35.51 3.13
N LEU A 132 -18.68 -34.54 2.37
CA LEU A 132 -19.20 -33.17 2.39
C LEU A 132 -20.54 -33.09 1.67
N ALA A 133 -20.68 -33.73 0.52
CA ALA A 133 -21.92 -33.79 -0.23
C ALA A 133 -23.06 -34.45 0.59
N THR A 134 -22.77 -35.55 1.29
CA THR A 134 -23.74 -36.19 2.16
C THR A 134 -24.12 -35.29 3.35
N ALA A 135 -23.17 -34.55 3.93
CA ALA A 135 -23.45 -33.68 5.07
C ALA A 135 -24.41 -32.52 4.71
N TYR A 136 -24.41 -32.09 3.48
CA TYR A 136 -25.27 -31.00 2.98
C TYR A 136 -26.38 -31.44 2.02
N ASP A 137 -26.70 -32.74 1.97
CA ASP A 137 -27.72 -33.32 1.06
C ASP A 137 -27.47 -32.97 -0.43
N MET A 138 -26.21 -32.89 -0.83
CA MET A 138 -25.75 -32.52 -2.18
C MET A 138 -25.16 -33.70 -2.95
N GLU A 139 -25.61 -34.93 -2.69
CA GLU A 139 -25.16 -36.10 -3.44
C GLU A 139 -25.50 -35.98 -4.91
N GLY A 140 -24.49 -36.00 -5.79
CA GLY A 140 -24.68 -35.77 -7.23
C GLY A 140 -24.90 -34.29 -7.64
N ALA A 141 -24.98 -33.39 -6.67
CA ALA A 141 -25.14 -31.95 -6.88
C ALA A 141 -23.80 -31.20 -6.63
N PHE A 142 -23.82 -29.90 -6.88
CA PHE A 142 -22.72 -28.98 -6.60
C PHE A 142 -23.26 -27.56 -6.37
N ASN A 143 -22.55 -26.77 -5.59
CA ASN A 143 -22.85 -25.35 -5.39
C ASN A 143 -21.72 -24.43 -5.85
N ASN A 144 -20.62 -25.01 -6.36
CA ASN A 144 -19.53 -24.26 -6.96
C ASN A 144 -19.02 -24.97 -8.22
N VAL A 145 -18.69 -24.18 -9.25
CA VAL A 145 -18.10 -24.68 -10.50
C VAL A 145 -16.96 -23.80 -10.95
N THR A 146 -15.85 -24.42 -11.27
CA THR A 146 -14.69 -23.76 -11.90
C THR A 146 -14.50 -24.31 -13.31
N LEU A 147 -14.03 -23.45 -14.22
CA LEU A 147 -13.83 -23.85 -15.61
C LEU A 147 -12.67 -23.09 -16.25
N THR A 148 -12.15 -23.65 -17.34
CA THR A 148 -11.20 -22.98 -18.23
C THR A 148 -11.81 -22.76 -19.60
N LEU A 149 -11.32 -21.70 -20.27
CA LEU A 149 -11.78 -21.35 -21.61
C LEU A 149 -10.75 -21.72 -22.66
N THR A 150 -11.21 -22.06 -23.86
CA THR A 150 -10.35 -22.23 -25.02
C THR A 150 -9.75 -20.88 -25.44
N ARG A 151 -8.56 -20.91 -26.02
CA ARG A 151 -7.87 -19.68 -26.45
C ARG A 151 -8.70 -18.90 -27.48
N GLY A 152 -8.84 -17.60 -27.26
CA GLY A 152 -9.56 -16.70 -28.15
C GLY A 152 -11.07 -16.61 -27.91
N THR A 153 -11.59 -17.30 -26.90
CA THR A 153 -12.99 -17.17 -26.50
C THR A 153 -13.24 -15.86 -25.77
N ASN A 154 -14.36 -15.22 -26.07
CA ASN A 154 -14.80 -14.05 -25.32
C ASN A 154 -15.34 -14.48 -23.95
N GLU A 155 -14.64 -14.12 -22.87
CA GLU A 155 -14.98 -14.47 -21.50
C GLU A 155 -16.39 -14.01 -21.11
N GLN A 156 -16.77 -12.77 -21.45
CA GLN A 156 -18.07 -12.22 -21.08
C GLN A 156 -19.24 -13.00 -21.69
N THR A 157 -19.11 -13.44 -22.94
CA THR A 157 -20.14 -14.27 -23.59
C THR A 157 -20.35 -15.61 -22.88
N ILE A 158 -19.28 -16.18 -22.32
CA ILE A 158 -19.38 -17.44 -21.57
C ILE A 158 -20.00 -17.20 -20.20
N ILE A 159 -19.59 -16.11 -19.52
CA ILE A 159 -20.18 -15.68 -18.24
C ILE A 159 -21.70 -15.55 -18.40
N ASP A 160 -22.16 -14.79 -19.40
CA ASP A 160 -23.59 -14.57 -19.64
C ASP A 160 -24.33 -15.88 -19.87
N ARG A 161 -23.76 -16.79 -20.66
CA ARG A 161 -24.38 -18.12 -20.96
C ARG A 161 -24.42 -19.01 -19.71
N ILE A 162 -23.42 -19.00 -18.88
CA ILE A 162 -23.37 -19.77 -17.62
C ILE A 162 -24.39 -19.19 -16.64
N ASP A 163 -24.44 -17.88 -16.52
CA ASP A 163 -25.39 -17.19 -15.65
C ASP A 163 -26.83 -17.50 -16.04
N ASP A 164 -27.16 -17.48 -17.37
CA ASP A 164 -28.46 -17.88 -17.89
C ASP A 164 -28.75 -19.36 -17.62
N LEU A 165 -27.75 -20.23 -17.78
CA LEU A 165 -27.91 -21.67 -17.54
C LEU A 165 -28.14 -22.00 -16.07
N LEU A 166 -27.40 -21.33 -15.17
CA LEU A 166 -27.46 -21.61 -13.73
C LEU A 166 -28.54 -20.81 -13.00
N LYS A 167 -29.18 -19.87 -13.69
CA LYS A 167 -30.24 -19.04 -13.12
C LYS A 167 -31.33 -19.84 -12.42
N ASP A 168 -31.81 -20.90 -13.09
CA ASP A 168 -32.89 -21.75 -12.56
C ASP A 168 -32.44 -22.70 -11.44
N TYR A 169 -31.13 -22.80 -11.22
CA TYR A 169 -30.48 -23.62 -10.18
C TYR A 169 -29.96 -22.82 -9.00
N GLY A 170 -30.32 -21.53 -8.89
CA GLY A 170 -29.87 -20.68 -7.78
C GLY A 170 -28.43 -20.14 -7.91
N GLY A 171 -27.85 -20.16 -9.13
CA GLY A 171 -26.51 -19.60 -9.34
C GLY A 171 -26.46 -18.10 -9.05
N ILE A 172 -25.59 -17.65 -8.18
CA ILE A 172 -25.45 -16.23 -7.75
C ILE A 172 -24.60 -15.39 -8.70
N GLY A 173 -24.13 -15.98 -9.81
CA GLY A 173 -23.38 -15.32 -10.86
C GLY A 173 -21.97 -15.86 -11.03
N THR A 174 -21.51 -15.78 -12.28
CA THR A 174 -20.18 -16.23 -12.71
C THR A 174 -19.23 -15.04 -12.72
N ILE A 175 -18.01 -15.24 -12.26
CA ILE A 175 -16.95 -14.22 -12.27
C ILE A 175 -15.75 -14.70 -13.09
N GLY A 176 -15.08 -13.79 -13.76
CA GLY A 176 -13.80 -14.06 -14.40
C GLY A 176 -12.64 -14.14 -13.39
N ARG A 177 -11.52 -14.70 -13.83
CA ARG A 177 -10.33 -14.79 -12.98
C ARG A 177 -9.87 -13.41 -12.46
N LYS A 178 -9.98 -12.37 -13.26
CA LYS A 178 -9.61 -10.99 -12.89
C LYS A 178 -10.42 -10.46 -11.70
N ASP A 179 -11.68 -10.94 -11.56
CA ASP A 179 -12.61 -10.52 -10.52
C ASP A 179 -12.57 -11.44 -9.28
N GLN A 180 -11.84 -12.57 -9.37
CA GLN A 180 -11.60 -13.46 -8.22
C GLN A 180 -10.77 -12.72 -7.16
N PHE A 181 -11.24 -12.76 -5.91
CA PHE A 181 -10.77 -11.90 -4.83
C PHE A 181 -9.24 -11.92 -4.61
N SER A 182 -8.64 -13.10 -4.43
CA SER A 182 -7.18 -13.22 -4.22
C SER A 182 -6.38 -12.72 -5.43
N ASN A 183 -6.85 -13.01 -6.66
CA ASN A 183 -6.18 -12.52 -7.87
C ASN A 183 -6.26 -11.01 -8.01
N ARG A 184 -7.40 -10.43 -7.67
CA ARG A 184 -7.64 -9.00 -7.71
C ARG A 184 -6.78 -8.26 -6.70
N PHE A 185 -6.73 -8.78 -5.46
CA PHE A 185 -5.89 -8.21 -4.40
C PHE A 185 -4.41 -8.22 -4.79
N LEU A 186 -3.89 -9.36 -5.26
CA LEU A 186 -2.51 -9.46 -5.72
C LEU A 186 -2.21 -8.54 -6.93
N THR A 187 -3.18 -8.39 -7.84
CA THR A 187 -3.00 -7.53 -9.02
C THR A 187 -2.90 -6.06 -8.64
N GLU A 188 -3.76 -5.58 -7.72
CA GLU A 188 -3.69 -4.21 -7.21
C GLU A 188 -2.40 -3.95 -6.43
N GLU A 189 -1.96 -4.88 -5.62
CA GLU A 189 -0.68 -4.80 -4.92
C GLU A 189 0.51 -4.67 -5.91
N LEU A 190 0.55 -5.50 -6.95
CA LEU A 190 1.58 -5.40 -7.98
C LEU A 190 1.53 -4.08 -8.76
N LYS A 191 0.34 -3.51 -8.95
CA LYS A 191 0.15 -2.18 -9.56
C LYS A 191 0.74 -1.08 -8.67
N GLN A 192 0.47 -1.12 -7.36
CA GLN A 192 1.04 -0.19 -6.38
C GLN A 192 2.56 -0.28 -6.34
N GLN A 193 3.11 -1.49 -6.30
CA GLN A 193 4.57 -1.71 -6.34
C GLN A 193 5.20 -1.12 -7.61
N ARG A 194 4.54 -1.23 -8.75
CA ARG A 194 5.00 -0.62 -10.01
C ARG A 194 5.02 0.91 -9.92
N THR A 195 4.01 1.52 -9.33
CA THR A 195 3.91 2.97 -9.11
C THR A 195 5.06 3.46 -8.21
N ILE A 196 5.27 2.80 -7.07
CA ILE A 196 6.37 3.09 -6.14
C ILE A 196 7.73 2.93 -6.84
N ALA A 197 7.94 1.84 -7.60
CA ALA A 197 9.16 1.57 -8.34
C ALA A 197 9.45 2.58 -9.46
N THR A 198 8.49 3.43 -9.81
CA THR A 198 8.67 4.50 -10.80
C THR A 198 8.94 5.85 -10.13
N ILE A 199 8.16 6.22 -9.13
CA ILE A 199 8.23 7.55 -8.48
C ILE A 199 9.55 7.74 -7.74
N PHE A 200 9.92 6.83 -6.86
CA PHE A 200 11.12 6.99 -6.03
C PHE A 200 12.41 7.10 -6.84
N PRO A 201 12.69 6.23 -7.84
CA PRO A 201 13.89 6.38 -8.65
C PRO A 201 13.96 7.72 -9.38
N VAL A 202 12.86 8.26 -9.88
CA VAL A 202 12.86 9.57 -10.56
C VAL A 202 13.36 10.67 -9.61
N ILE A 203 12.88 10.69 -8.38
CA ILE A 203 13.32 11.65 -7.36
C ILE A 203 14.79 11.46 -7.03
N PHE A 204 15.20 10.20 -6.78
CA PHE A 204 16.61 9.88 -6.44
C PHE A 204 17.56 10.26 -7.57
N PHE A 205 17.22 9.98 -8.83
CA PHE A 205 18.03 10.36 -9.98
C PHE A 205 18.13 11.87 -10.13
N GLY A 206 17.05 12.62 -9.90
CA GLY A 206 17.08 14.09 -9.92
C GLY A 206 18.07 14.65 -8.90
N VAL A 207 18.05 14.17 -7.67
CA VAL A 207 18.98 14.60 -6.62
C VAL A 207 20.41 14.14 -6.92
N ALA A 208 20.61 12.91 -7.38
CA ALA A 208 21.93 12.38 -7.74
C ALA A 208 22.56 13.16 -8.90
N ALA A 209 21.79 13.47 -9.94
CA ALA A 209 22.25 14.30 -11.06
C ALA A 209 22.69 15.70 -10.60
N PHE A 210 21.90 16.32 -9.70
CA PHE A 210 22.25 17.59 -9.08
C PHE A 210 23.57 17.51 -8.29
N LEU A 211 23.70 16.51 -7.41
CA LEU A 211 24.93 16.32 -6.62
C LEU A 211 26.16 16.09 -7.49
N LEU A 212 26.04 15.26 -8.53
CA LEU A 212 27.09 15.03 -9.49
C LEU A 212 27.48 16.31 -10.22
N ASN A 213 26.49 17.09 -10.68
CA ASN A 213 26.74 18.38 -11.32
C ASN A 213 27.56 19.31 -10.43
N VAL A 214 27.19 19.43 -9.17
CA VAL A 214 27.88 20.29 -8.19
C VAL A 214 29.31 19.81 -7.92
N VAL A 215 29.50 18.49 -7.77
CA VAL A 215 30.83 17.90 -7.51
C VAL A 215 31.75 18.05 -8.71
N ILE A 216 31.27 17.74 -9.89
CA ILE A 216 32.05 17.81 -11.14
C ILE A 216 32.37 19.28 -11.48
N SER A 217 31.40 20.20 -11.36
CA SER A 217 31.67 21.64 -11.55
C SER A 217 32.77 22.16 -10.63
N ARG A 218 32.83 21.65 -9.40
CA ARG A 218 33.90 21.98 -8.45
C ARG A 218 35.23 21.38 -8.85
N LEU A 219 35.27 20.10 -9.20
CA LEU A 219 36.50 19.42 -9.63
C LEU A 219 37.14 20.16 -10.83
N ILE A 220 36.32 20.51 -11.77
CA ILE A 220 36.74 21.29 -12.93
C ILE A 220 37.37 22.64 -12.54
N ARG A 221 36.75 23.36 -11.60
CA ARG A 221 37.31 24.63 -11.11
C ARG A 221 38.64 24.46 -10.42
N LEU A 222 38.81 23.39 -9.64
CA LEU A 222 40.09 23.10 -8.98
C LEU A 222 41.17 22.72 -9.97
N GLN A 223 40.85 22.07 -11.08
CA GLN A 223 41.78 21.66 -12.12
C GLN A 223 41.84 22.63 -13.30
N ARG A 224 41.39 23.88 -13.10
CA ARG A 224 41.27 24.87 -14.18
C ARG A 224 42.60 25.17 -14.84
N GLU A 225 43.70 25.32 -14.10
CA GLU A 225 45.04 25.59 -14.59
C GLU A 225 45.61 24.39 -15.37
N GLU A 226 45.35 23.16 -14.89
CA GLU A 226 45.74 21.93 -15.60
C GLU A 226 44.99 21.79 -16.93
N VAL A 227 43.69 22.07 -16.95
CA VAL A 227 42.88 22.09 -18.19
C VAL A 227 43.38 23.13 -19.15
N ALA A 228 43.75 24.33 -18.67
CA ALA A 228 44.30 25.38 -19.51
C ALA A 228 45.64 24.96 -20.13
N THR A 229 46.51 24.34 -19.36
CA THR A 229 47.82 23.83 -19.81
C THR A 229 47.65 22.74 -20.87
N LEU A 230 46.77 21.77 -20.66
CA LEU A 230 46.45 20.72 -21.63
C LEU A 230 45.96 21.33 -22.96
N LYS A 231 45.08 22.32 -22.90
CA LYS A 231 44.58 23.02 -24.10
C LYS A 231 45.67 23.83 -24.80
N ALA A 232 46.59 24.44 -24.05
CA ALA A 232 47.74 25.12 -24.62
C ALA A 232 48.68 24.15 -25.35
N PHE A 233 48.77 22.90 -24.93
CA PHE A 233 49.48 21.80 -25.62
C PHE A 233 48.68 21.19 -26.79
N GLY A 234 47.51 21.73 -27.16
CA GLY A 234 46.74 21.33 -28.32
C GLY A 234 45.64 20.26 -28.09
N TYR A 235 45.34 19.92 -26.86
CA TYR A 235 44.21 19.06 -26.59
C TYR A 235 42.88 19.74 -26.94
N SER A 236 42.02 19.02 -27.66
CA SER A 236 40.72 19.54 -28.09
C SER A 236 39.74 19.65 -26.91
N ASP A 237 38.74 20.53 -27.05
CA ASP A 237 37.64 20.67 -26.11
C ASP A 237 36.91 19.33 -25.85
N PHE A 238 36.78 18.52 -26.91
CA PHE A 238 36.18 17.18 -26.82
C PHE A 238 37.04 16.22 -25.99
N ALA A 239 38.36 16.25 -26.13
CA ALA A 239 39.25 15.38 -25.35
C ALA A 239 39.19 15.70 -23.86
N VAL A 240 39.18 16.98 -23.49
CA VAL A 240 39.04 17.45 -22.11
C VAL A 240 37.68 17.11 -21.58
N GLY A 241 36.58 17.35 -22.31
CA GLY A 241 35.23 16.99 -21.91
C GLY A 241 35.08 15.49 -21.69
N MET A 242 35.63 14.67 -22.60
CA MET A 242 35.58 13.21 -22.49
C MET A 242 36.34 12.68 -21.27
N HIS A 243 37.40 13.34 -20.82
CA HIS A 243 38.08 12.97 -19.57
C HIS A 243 37.16 13.06 -18.35
N PHE A 244 36.42 14.16 -18.18
CA PHE A 244 35.48 14.35 -17.09
C PHE A 244 34.28 13.41 -17.22
N ILE A 245 33.76 13.16 -18.41
CA ILE A 245 32.69 12.19 -18.65
C ILE A 245 33.14 10.78 -18.25
N LYS A 246 34.36 10.36 -18.62
CA LYS A 246 34.91 9.05 -18.16
C LYS A 246 35.00 8.94 -16.64
N LEU A 247 35.39 10.02 -15.96
CA LEU A 247 35.41 10.06 -14.49
C LEU A 247 34.00 9.91 -13.89
N VAL A 248 33.02 10.63 -14.44
CA VAL A 248 31.60 10.47 -14.03
C VAL A 248 31.14 9.05 -14.24
N LEU A 249 31.40 8.47 -15.42
CA LEU A 249 31.00 7.08 -15.71
C LEU A 249 31.70 6.09 -14.78
N LEU A 250 32.95 6.30 -14.41
CA LEU A 250 33.66 5.46 -13.43
C LEU A 250 32.98 5.49 -12.06
N ILE A 251 32.67 6.69 -11.54
CA ILE A 251 32.01 6.88 -10.24
C ILE A 251 30.63 6.21 -10.26
N VAL A 252 29.86 6.45 -11.32
CA VAL A 252 28.51 5.90 -11.46
C VAL A 252 28.54 4.38 -11.63
N SER A 253 29.52 3.85 -12.37
CA SER A 253 29.68 2.40 -12.52
C SER A 253 29.93 1.69 -11.17
N LEU A 254 30.79 2.27 -10.33
CA LEU A 254 30.99 1.77 -8.96
C LEU A 254 29.69 1.84 -8.14
N GLY A 255 28.97 2.97 -8.23
CA GLY A 255 27.68 3.13 -7.57
C GLY A 255 26.64 2.11 -8.06
N VAL A 256 26.58 1.86 -9.36
CA VAL A 256 25.67 0.85 -9.96
C VAL A 256 25.99 -0.57 -9.47
N ILE A 257 27.27 -0.93 -9.40
CA ILE A 257 27.69 -2.27 -8.90
C ILE A 257 27.24 -2.45 -7.44
N ILE A 258 27.49 -1.47 -6.58
CA ILE A 258 27.07 -1.48 -5.19
C ILE A 258 25.53 -1.50 -5.11
N GLY A 259 24.87 -0.65 -5.89
CA GLY A 259 23.42 -0.54 -5.93
C GLY A 259 22.74 -1.84 -6.38
N ILE A 260 23.29 -2.55 -7.36
CA ILE A 260 22.81 -3.88 -7.78
C ILE A 260 22.93 -4.88 -6.62
N GLY A 261 24.07 -4.89 -5.91
CA GLY A 261 24.26 -5.78 -4.77
C GLY A 261 23.25 -5.54 -3.64
N VAL A 262 23.08 -4.28 -3.25
CA VAL A 262 22.09 -3.87 -2.24
C VAL A 262 20.67 -4.16 -2.74
N GLY A 263 20.36 -3.87 -4.00
CA GLY A 263 19.07 -4.12 -4.62
C GLY A 263 18.69 -5.61 -4.63
N ILE A 264 19.64 -6.49 -4.91
CA ILE A 264 19.43 -7.95 -4.82
C ILE A 264 19.11 -8.36 -3.38
N TRP A 265 19.86 -7.85 -2.41
CA TRP A 265 19.65 -8.16 -1.00
C TRP A 265 18.26 -7.68 -0.53
N MET A 266 17.90 -6.44 -0.82
CA MET A 266 16.59 -5.89 -0.50
C MET A 266 15.46 -6.62 -1.23
N GLY A 267 15.65 -6.92 -2.53
CA GLY A 267 14.67 -7.64 -3.32
C GLY A 267 14.38 -9.05 -2.79
N LYS A 268 15.41 -9.78 -2.35
CA LYS A 268 15.21 -11.07 -1.67
C LYS A 268 14.48 -10.94 -0.35
N GLY A 269 14.83 -9.93 0.47
CA GLY A 269 14.14 -9.65 1.73
C GLY A 269 12.65 -9.37 1.51
N MET A 270 12.34 -8.47 0.58
CA MET A 270 10.98 -8.14 0.19
C MET A 270 10.21 -9.36 -0.32
N SER A 271 10.84 -10.16 -1.20
CA SER A 271 10.25 -11.39 -1.72
C SER A 271 9.88 -12.38 -0.62
N ASN A 272 10.70 -12.51 0.42
CA ASN A 272 10.40 -13.39 1.55
C ASN A 272 9.18 -12.89 2.36
N ILE A 273 9.07 -11.58 2.59
CA ILE A 273 7.89 -10.99 3.25
C ILE A 273 6.62 -11.30 2.44
N TYR A 274 6.67 -11.08 1.12
CA TYR A 274 5.54 -11.37 0.23
C TYR A 274 5.19 -12.87 0.16
N MET A 275 6.18 -13.75 0.26
CA MET A 275 5.94 -15.18 0.27
C MET A 275 5.09 -15.61 1.48
N VAL A 276 5.35 -15.02 2.64
CA VAL A 276 4.59 -15.29 3.87
C VAL A 276 3.21 -14.63 3.78
N MET A 277 3.15 -13.36 3.40
CA MET A 277 1.89 -12.59 3.34
C MET A 277 0.86 -13.14 2.33
N TYR A 278 1.34 -13.74 1.23
CA TYR A 278 0.49 -14.22 0.13
C TYR A 278 0.46 -15.75 0.02
N SER A 279 0.74 -16.48 1.07
CA SER A 279 0.67 -17.96 1.08
C SER A 279 1.21 -18.62 -0.18
N LEU A 280 2.36 -18.15 -0.68
CA LEU A 280 2.94 -18.69 -1.90
C LEU A 280 3.72 -19.97 -1.61
N PRO A 281 3.53 -21.04 -2.39
CA PRO A 281 4.18 -22.34 -2.12
C PRO A 281 5.69 -22.30 -2.24
N TYR A 282 6.20 -21.47 -3.12
CA TYR A 282 7.64 -21.21 -3.32
C TYR A 282 7.82 -19.89 -4.07
N MET A 283 8.94 -19.23 -3.83
CA MET A 283 9.31 -18.05 -4.59
C MET A 283 10.65 -18.25 -5.27
N ILE A 284 10.65 -18.11 -6.60
CA ILE A 284 11.87 -18.11 -7.39
C ILE A 284 12.26 -16.67 -7.68
N TYR A 285 13.24 -16.17 -6.93
CA TYR A 285 13.78 -14.83 -7.20
C TYR A 285 14.61 -14.83 -8.48
N VAL A 286 14.06 -14.32 -9.56
CA VAL A 286 14.73 -14.20 -10.86
C VAL A 286 15.01 -12.74 -11.17
N LEU A 287 16.26 -12.35 -11.07
CA LEU A 287 16.70 -11.04 -11.53
C LEU A 287 16.96 -11.09 -13.05
N LYS A 288 16.00 -10.56 -13.82
CA LYS A 288 16.14 -10.51 -15.29
C LYS A 288 17.31 -9.60 -15.69
N PRO A 289 18.23 -10.04 -16.57
CA PRO A 289 19.35 -9.22 -17.04
C PRO A 289 18.91 -7.86 -17.60
N GLN A 290 17.73 -7.80 -18.20
CA GLN A 290 17.14 -6.57 -18.71
C GLN A 290 16.96 -5.48 -17.63
N VAL A 291 16.61 -5.85 -16.40
CA VAL A 291 16.44 -4.92 -15.28
C VAL A 291 17.81 -4.33 -14.88
N ILE A 292 18.85 -5.18 -14.81
CA ILE A 292 20.22 -4.74 -14.51
C ILE A 292 20.71 -3.77 -15.57
N ILE A 293 20.56 -4.14 -16.85
CA ILE A 293 20.99 -3.32 -17.99
C ILE A 293 20.22 -1.97 -18.02
N ALA A 294 18.91 -2.02 -17.82
CA ALA A 294 18.08 -0.81 -17.77
C ALA A 294 18.50 0.11 -16.62
N ALA A 295 18.69 -0.43 -15.42
CA ALA A 295 19.12 0.34 -14.25
C ALA A 295 20.51 0.99 -14.50
N ALA A 296 21.46 0.24 -15.07
CA ALA A 296 22.78 0.75 -15.40
C ALA A 296 22.73 1.86 -16.47
N LEU A 297 21.98 1.62 -17.56
CA LEU A 297 21.84 2.60 -18.64
C LEU A 297 21.16 3.88 -18.18
N ILE A 298 20.07 3.77 -17.44
CA ILE A 298 19.34 4.94 -16.90
C ILE A 298 20.26 5.72 -15.95
N SER A 299 20.94 5.06 -15.02
CA SER A 299 21.86 5.70 -14.08
C SER A 299 22.99 6.43 -14.80
N MET A 300 23.62 5.80 -15.79
CA MET A 300 24.69 6.41 -16.58
C MET A 300 24.18 7.59 -17.40
N THR A 301 23.02 7.44 -18.04
CA THR A 301 22.42 8.51 -18.85
C THR A 301 22.09 9.73 -18.00
N VAL A 302 21.43 9.54 -16.88
CA VAL A 302 21.07 10.63 -15.95
C VAL A 302 22.33 11.32 -15.40
N ALA A 303 23.36 10.55 -15.05
CA ALA A 303 24.63 11.12 -14.57
C ALA A 303 25.34 11.96 -15.64
N VAL A 304 25.40 11.45 -16.87
CA VAL A 304 25.99 12.21 -17.99
C VAL A 304 25.17 13.47 -18.30
N MET A 305 23.84 13.35 -18.38
CA MET A 305 22.97 14.51 -18.61
C MET A 305 23.11 15.56 -17.49
N GLY A 306 23.11 15.12 -16.23
CA GLY A 306 23.28 16.00 -15.08
C GLY A 306 24.59 16.76 -15.07
N THR A 307 25.68 16.18 -15.59
CA THR A 307 27.02 16.80 -15.60
C THR A 307 27.38 17.47 -16.91
N LEU A 308 26.61 17.22 -17.98
CA LEU A 308 26.94 17.68 -19.34
C LEU A 308 27.15 19.20 -19.44
N TYR A 309 26.31 19.98 -18.76
CA TYR A 309 26.43 21.45 -18.77
C TYR A 309 27.74 21.93 -18.11
N ALA A 310 28.10 21.33 -16.97
CA ALA A 310 29.34 21.65 -16.28
C ALA A 310 30.57 21.31 -17.11
N VAL A 311 30.59 20.13 -17.72
CA VAL A 311 31.67 19.66 -18.61
C VAL A 311 31.78 20.51 -19.88
N TYR A 312 30.65 20.83 -20.50
CA TYR A 312 30.61 21.67 -21.71
C TYR A 312 31.17 23.08 -21.45
N THR A 313 30.74 23.70 -20.33
CA THR A 313 31.20 25.03 -19.93
C THR A 313 32.71 25.04 -19.67
N ALA A 314 33.24 24.01 -19.01
CA ALA A 314 34.65 23.84 -18.73
C ALA A 314 35.49 23.61 -19.99
N ALA A 315 35.00 22.74 -20.88
CA ALA A 315 35.70 22.41 -22.12
C ALA A 315 35.85 23.64 -23.06
N ARG A 316 34.89 24.56 -23.01
CA ARG A 316 34.95 25.80 -23.84
C ARG A 316 35.71 26.96 -23.24
N LEU A 317 36.25 26.87 -22.01
CA LEU A 317 37.03 27.95 -21.40
C LEU A 317 38.30 28.20 -22.20
N PRO A 318 38.57 29.46 -22.71
CA PRO A 318 39.80 29.78 -23.38
C PRO A 318 41.03 29.64 -22.44
N PRO A 319 42.16 29.08 -22.88
CA PRO A 319 43.34 28.90 -22.06
C PRO A 319 43.81 30.18 -21.35
N ALA A 320 43.78 31.29 -22.05
CA ALA A 320 44.20 32.60 -21.52
C ALA A 320 43.32 33.09 -20.36
N GLN A 321 42.01 32.81 -20.39
CA GLN A 321 41.08 33.14 -19.31
C GLN A 321 41.17 32.14 -18.16
N ALA A 322 41.47 30.90 -18.47
CA ALA A 322 41.58 29.84 -17.46
C ALA A 322 42.82 30.00 -16.57
N MET A 323 43.89 30.60 -17.07
CA MET A 323 45.13 30.93 -16.34
C MET A 323 45.04 32.21 -15.52
N GLN A 324 44.01 33.05 -15.73
CA GLN A 324 43.85 34.27 -14.92
C GLN A 324 43.11 33.98 -13.63
N PRO A 325 43.46 34.63 -12.50
CA PRO A 325 42.69 34.54 -11.28
C PRO A 325 41.25 34.96 -11.53
N GLU A 326 40.32 34.32 -10.82
CA GLU A 326 38.91 34.73 -10.88
C GLU A 326 38.77 36.22 -10.52
N LEU A 327 38.07 36.97 -11.36
CA LEU A 327 37.81 38.39 -11.13
C LEU A 327 37.09 38.56 -9.78
N PRO A 328 37.44 39.56 -8.96
CA PRO A 328 36.77 39.82 -7.69
C PRO A 328 35.30 40.05 -7.93
N ALA A 329 34.51 39.48 -7.04
CA ALA A 329 33.07 39.49 -7.14
C ALA A 329 32.50 40.91 -7.10
N LYS A 330 31.64 41.25 -8.06
CA LYS A 330 30.85 42.49 -7.97
C LYS A 330 29.78 42.32 -6.90
N TYR A 331 29.80 43.18 -5.88
CA TYR A 331 28.80 43.20 -4.81
C TYR A 331 27.62 44.11 -5.24
N HIS A 332 26.44 43.53 -5.30
CA HIS A 332 25.18 44.25 -5.46
C HIS A 332 24.47 44.36 -4.08
N THR A 333 23.70 45.41 -3.89
CA THR A 333 22.87 45.55 -2.71
C THR A 333 21.83 44.45 -2.68
N THR A 334 21.73 43.71 -1.56
CA THR A 334 20.76 42.62 -1.39
C THR A 334 19.31 43.13 -1.35
N LEU A 335 18.34 42.26 -1.65
CA LEU A 335 16.92 42.56 -1.52
C LEU A 335 16.58 43.03 -0.09
N VAL A 336 17.18 42.41 0.92
CA VAL A 336 16.98 42.75 2.35
C VAL A 336 17.56 44.14 2.65
N GLU A 337 18.68 44.52 2.04
CA GLU A 337 19.24 45.86 2.16
C GLU A 337 18.38 46.91 1.46
N ARG A 338 17.79 46.59 0.31
CA ARG A 338 16.84 47.48 -0.41
C ARG A 338 15.54 47.70 0.39
N LEU A 339 15.10 46.71 1.17
CA LEU A 339 13.93 46.80 2.06
C LEU A 339 14.21 47.54 3.40
N GLY A 340 15.44 48.03 3.59
CA GLY A 340 15.79 48.79 4.78
C GLY A 340 15.97 47.99 6.08
N MET A 341 15.91 46.68 6.02
CA MET A 341 16.02 45.78 7.20
C MET A 341 17.45 45.60 7.72
N GLN A 342 18.42 46.37 7.22
CA GLN A 342 19.84 46.33 7.62
C GLN A 342 20.05 46.56 9.10
N ARG A 343 19.19 47.36 9.78
CA ARG A 343 19.33 47.73 11.19
C ARG A 343 19.06 46.56 12.15
N TRP A 344 18.35 45.53 11.65
CA TRP A 344 17.90 44.38 12.47
C TRP A 344 18.82 43.15 12.33
N LEU A 345 19.75 43.15 11.36
CA LEU A 345 20.57 42.00 11.06
C LEU A 345 22.01 42.22 11.47
N SER A 346 22.61 41.22 12.16
CA SER A 346 24.03 41.19 12.49
C SER A 346 24.92 41.19 11.25
N GLN A 347 26.15 41.60 11.35
CA GLN A 347 27.12 41.58 10.26
C GLN A 347 27.26 40.17 9.64
N PRO A 348 27.45 39.08 10.43
CA PRO A 348 27.52 37.73 9.89
C PRO A 348 26.26 37.31 9.11
N THR A 349 25.08 37.65 9.59
CA THR A 349 23.80 37.34 8.91
C THR A 349 23.67 38.03 7.55
N ARG A 350 24.14 39.30 7.46
CA ARG A 350 24.18 40.01 6.15
C ARG A 350 25.12 39.32 5.16
N MET A 351 26.27 38.83 5.64
CA MET A 351 27.20 38.06 4.79
C MET A 351 26.56 36.78 4.26
N ILE A 352 25.78 36.07 5.07
CA ILE A 352 25.04 34.89 4.66
C ILE A 352 24.05 35.24 3.53
N LEU A 353 23.21 36.24 3.73
CA LEU A 353 22.20 36.66 2.75
C LEU A 353 22.82 37.13 1.43
N ARG A 354 23.88 37.93 1.49
CA ARG A 354 24.63 38.35 0.29
C ARG A 354 25.18 37.16 -0.49
N HIS A 355 25.65 36.13 0.19
CA HIS A 355 26.18 34.93 -0.43
C HIS A 355 25.10 34.10 -1.13
N ILE A 356 23.92 33.97 -0.51
CA ILE A 356 22.76 33.28 -1.06
C ILE A 356 22.27 33.97 -2.34
N GLU A 357 22.09 35.30 -2.29
CA GLU A 357 21.62 36.08 -3.45
C GLU A 357 22.63 36.10 -4.63
N ARG A 358 23.91 35.91 -4.31
CA ARG A 358 24.96 35.86 -5.35
C ARG A 358 24.91 34.58 -6.19
N ARG A 359 24.44 33.46 -5.64
CA ARG A 359 24.38 32.16 -6.31
C ARG A 359 22.97 31.54 -6.23
N PRO A 360 21.95 32.21 -6.81
CA PRO A 360 20.56 31.85 -6.59
C PRO A 360 20.23 30.42 -7.09
N LEU A 361 20.81 30.02 -8.22
CA LEU A 361 20.55 28.68 -8.77
C LEU A 361 21.12 27.58 -7.87
N LYS A 362 22.33 27.76 -7.31
CA LYS A 362 22.92 26.79 -6.37
C LYS A 362 22.10 26.71 -5.10
N SER A 363 21.70 27.86 -4.55
CA SER A 363 20.87 27.95 -3.34
C SER A 363 19.52 27.28 -3.55
N LEU A 364 18.85 27.55 -4.67
CA LEU A 364 17.59 26.94 -5.05
C LEU A 364 17.71 25.42 -5.17
N MET A 365 18.73 24.92 -5.88
CA MET A 365 18.92 23.48 -6.08
C MET A 365 19.26 22.75 -4.77
N THR A 366 20.04 23.38 -3.88
CA THR A 366 20.32 22.82 -2.54
C THR A 366 19.03 22.73 -1.72
N THR A 367 18.26 23.82 -1.68
CA THR A 367 16.96 23.86 -0.98
C THR A 367 16.00 22.82 -1.54
N LEU A 368 15.89 22.71 -2.88
CA LEU A 368 15.06 21.68 -3.54
C LEU A 368 15.51 20.25 -3.20
N GLY A 369 16.82 19.99 -3.19
CA GLY A 369 17.33 18.67 -2.83
C GLY A 369 16.97 18.26 -1.39
N ILE A 370 17.07 19.20 -0.44
CA ILE A 370 16.65 18.97 0.96
C ILE A 370 15.13 18.82 1.05
N ALA A 371 14.37 19.66 0.32
CA ALA A 371 12.91 19.63 0.29
C ALA A 371 12.38 18.31 -0.30
N MET A 372 13.00 17.79 -1.35
CA MET A 372 12.66 16.48 -1.92
C MET A 372 12.89 15.34 -0.92
N ALA A 373 13.98 15.39 -0.17
CA ALA A 373 14.23 14.42 0.90
C ALA A 373 13.14 14.48 1.98
N CYS A 374 12.72 15.69 2.38
CA CYS A 374 11.61 15.89 3.31
C CYS A 374 10.29 15.34 2.73
N GLY A 375 10.01 15.58 1.45
CA GLY A 375 8.82 15.07 0.77
C GLY A 375 8.76 13.54 0.71
N ILE A 376 9.89 12.86 0.48
CA ILE A 376 9.95 11.38 0.51
C ILE A 376 9.63 10.85 1.91
N MET A 377 10.10 11.52 2.96
CA MET A 377 9.78 11.13 4.34
C MET A 377 8.29 11.21 4.63
N MET A 378 7.61 12.23 4.09
CA MET A 378 6.15 12.36 4.27
C MET A 378 5.38 11.20 3.65
N VAL A 379 5.81 10.67 2.53
CA VAL A 379 5.17 9.51 1.88
C VAL A 379 5.15 8.28 2.78
N SER A 380 6.23 8.04 3.53
CA SER A 380 6.30 6.94 4.49
C SER A 380 5.27 7.05 5.61
N GLY A 381 5.19 8.22 6.25
CA GLY A 381 4.23 8.44 7.33
C GLY A 381 2.78 8.59 6.85
N PHE A 382 2.59 8.96 5.58
CA PHE A 382 1.25 9.06 4.97
C PHE A 382 0.53 7.72 4.92
N GLN A 383 1.21 6.63 4.53
CA GLN A 383 0.58 5.31 4.44
C GLN A 383 0.05 4.85 5.81
N GLU A 384 0.85 4.97 6.86
CA GLU A 384 0.45 4.64 8.21
C GLU A 384 -0.73 5.51 8.69
N GLY A 385 -0.65 6.83 8.47
CA GLY A 385 -1.70 7.76 8.85
C GLY A 385 -3.03 7.52 8.12
N ALA A 386 -2.97 7.21 6.83
CA ALA A 386 -4.15 6.92 6.02
C ALA A 386 -4.85 5.61 6.45
N ILE A 387 -4.06 4.58 6.76
CA ILE A 387 -4.58 3.30 7.23
C ILE A 387 -5.26 3.46 8.60
N ASN A 388 -4.59 4.10 9.56
CA ASN A 388 -5.18 4.36 10.87
C ASN A 388 -6.49 5.15 10.76
N TYR A 389 -6.53 6.17 9.90
CA TYR A 389 -7.75 6.92 9.66
C TYR A 389 -8.87 6.07 9.04
N MET A 390 -8.52 5.17 8.09
CA MET A 390 -9.50 4.24 7.52
C MET A 390 -10.09 3.32 8.59
N VAL A 391 -9.25 2.77 9.46
CA VAL A 391 -9.68 1.92 10.59
C VAL A 391 -10.58 2.69 11.55
N ASP A 392 -10.16 3.89 11.94
CA ASP A 392 -10.93 4.73 12.88
C ASP A 392 -12.31 5.11 12.32
N VAL A 393 -12.40 5.47 11.04
CA VAL A 393 -13.68 5.82 10.41
C VAL A 393 -14.54 4.58 10.21
N GLN A 394 -13.96 3.50 9.67
CA GLN A 394 -14.71 2.28 9.36
C GLN A 394 -15.22 1.61 10.63
N TYR A 395 -14.34 1.38 11.60
CA TYR A 395 -14.66 0.61 12.79
C TYR A 395 -15.02 1.46 14.03
N GLY A 396 -14.57 2.69 14.10
CA GLY A 396 -14.91 3.57 15.21
C GLY A 396 -16.21 4.34 14.99
N MET A 397 -16.48 4.76 13.74
CA MET A 397 -17.62 5.64 13.43
C MET A 397 -18.74 4.94 12.67
N SER A 398 -18.42 4.13 11.64
CA SER A 398 -19.41 3.48 10.78
C SER A 398 -19.88 2.14 11.35
N GLN A 399 -19.00 1.20 11.59
CA GLN A 399 -19.27 -0.13 12.16
C GLN A 399 -18.95 -0.10 13.66
N ARG A 400 -19.95 -0.20 14.49
CA ARG A 400 -19.84 -0.03 15.96
C ARG A 400 -20.27 -1.25 16.75
N GLU A 401 -20.57 -2.33 16.02
CA GLU A 401 -20.82 -3.64 16.61
C GLU A 401 -19.55 -4.23 17.20
N ASP A 402 -19.70 -5.04 18.22
CA ASP A 402 -18.60 -5.84 18.79
C ASP A 402 -18.51 -7.22 18.13
N MET A 403 -19.64 -7.77 17.70
CA MET A 403 -19.73 -9.08 17.05
C MET A 403 -20.73 -9.07 15.90
N ILE A 404 -20.44 -9.86 14.86
CA ILE A 404 -21.35 -10.12 13.73
C ILE A 404 -21.70 -11.60 13.73
N ALA A 405 -22.98 -11.94 13.87
CA ALA A 405 -23.47 -13.30 13.67
C ALA A 405 -24.03 -13.45 12.24
N ILE A 406 -23.48 -14.37 11.47
CA ILE A 406 -23.90 -14.64 10.08
C ILE A 406 -24.72 -15.92 10.06
N TYR A 407 -25.88 -15.90 9.42
CA TYR A 407 -26.75 -17.07 9.30
C TYR A 407 -26.45 -17.90 8.05
N THR A 408 -26.68 -19.21 8.13
CA THR A 408 -26.56 -20.15 7.00
C THR A 408 -27.59 -19.89 5.92
N GLU A 409 -28.79 -19.49 6.33
CA GLU A 409 -29.93 -19.15 5.48
C GLU A 409 -30.64 -17.91 6.05
N PRO A 410 -31.40 -17.16 5.22
CA PRO A 410 -32.14 -16.01 5.71
C PRO A 410 -33.05 -16.37 6.88
N ALA A 411 -32.89 -15.67 8.00
CA ALA A 411 -33.62 -15.90 9.23
C ALA A 411 -34.73 -14.86 9.43
N SER A 412 -35.76 -15.19 10.19
CA SER A 412 -36.83 -14.26 10.51
C SER A 412 -36.47 -13.33 11.67
N LYS A 413 -37.25 -12.27 11.89
CA LYS A 413 -37.09 -11.34 13.03
C LYS A 413 -36.98 -12.02 14.41
N ARG A 414 -37.56 -13.23 14.54
CA ARG A 414 -37.48 -14.01 15.78
C ARG A 414 -36.04 -14.35 16.18
N SER A 415 -35.15 -14.46 15.20
CA SER A 415 -33.73 -14.72 15.48
C SER A 415 -33.08 -13.57 16.28
N LEU A 416 -33.48 -12.31 16.03
CA LEU A 416 -32.98 -11.17 16.81
C LEU A 416 -33.39 -11.28 18.29
N TYR A 417 -34.69 -11.60 18.57
CA TYR A 417 -35.13 -11.76 19.93
C TYR A 417 -34.42 -12.92 20.68
N SER A 418 -34.02 -13.95 19.91
CA SER A 418 -33.21 -15.02 20.49
C SER A 418 -31.82 -14.55 20.87
N LEU A 419 -31.20 -13.69 20.05
CA LEU A 419 -29.91 -13.10 20.35
C LEU A 419 -29.98 -12.08 21.49
N GLU A 420 -30.99 -11.23 21.50
CA GLU A 420 -31.24 -10.25 22.59
C GLU A 420 -31.49 -10.92 23.94
N SER A 421 -31.99 -12.16 23.94
CA SER A 421 -32.22 -12.91 25.16
C SER A 421 -30.95 -13.51 25.78
N LEU A 422 -29.82 -13.49 25.08
CA LEU A 422 -28.55 -13.96 25.60
C LEU A 422 -28.02 -13.00 26.68
N GLN A 423 -27.47 -13.56 27.73
CA GLN A 423 -26.95 -12.76 28.85
C GLN A 423 -25.69 -11.99 28.36
N GLY A 424 -25.73 -10.66 28.46
CA GLY A 424 -24.64 -9.80 28.07
C GLY A 424 -24.79 -9.19 26.66
N VAL A 425 -25.81 -9.54 25.89
CA VAL A 425 -26.17 -8.81 24.65
C VAL A 425 -26.95 -7.57 25.05
N GLU A 426 -26.40 -6.41 24.71
CA GLU A 426 -26.98 -5.09 24.99
C GLU A 426 -27.94 -4.64 23.88
N LEU A 427 -27.59 -4.95 22.65
CA LEU A 427 -28.33 -4.57 21.44
C LEU A 427 -28.07 -5.55 20.32
N ALA A 428 -29.10 -5.89 19.56
CA ALA A 428 -28.98 -6.67 18.33
C ALA A 428 -29.72 -5.95 17.18
N GLU A 429 -29.01 -5.68 16.09
CA GLU A 429 -29.56 -5.08 14.87
C GLU A 429 -29.45 -6.07 13.70
N GLY A 430 -30.53 -6.25 12.95
CA GLY A 430 -30.56 -7.16 11.81
C GLY A 430 -30.05 -6.50 10.53
N PHE A 431 -29.41 -7.28 9.68
CA PHE A 431 -29.08 -6.83 8.33
C PHE A 431 -29.43 -7.90 7.28
N ARG A 432 -29.66 -7.45 6.06
CA ARG A 432 -29.86 -8.29 4.88
C ARG A 432 -28.84 -7.96 3.82
N LEU A 433 -28.04 -8.92 3.40
CA LEU A 433 -27.05 -8.80 2.36
C LEU A 433 -27.48 -9.62 1.16
N VAL A 434 -27.58 -8.99 -0.01
CA VAL A 434 -28.06 -9.65 -1.24
C VAL A 434 -27.12 -9.35 -2.39
N PRO A 435 -26.61 -10.37 -3.09
CA PRO A 435 -25.82 -10.15 -4.30
C PRO A 435 -26.66 -9.54 -5.41
N ALA A 436 -26.18 -8.49 -6.05
CA ALA A 436 -26.91 -7.79 -7.10
C ALA A 436 -25.99 -7.23 -8.18
N ASN A 437 -26.51 -7.07 -9.38
CA ASN A 437 -25.91 -6.30 -10.47
C ASN A 437 -26.52 -4.90 -10.48
N PHE A 438 -25.66 -3.91 -10.35
CA PHE A 438 -26.01 -2.49 -10.47
C PHE A 438 -25.75 -2.05 -11.90
N LYS A 439 -26.79 -1.64 -12.63
CA LYS A 439 -26.71 -1.28 -14.05
C LYS A 439 -27.19 0.13 -14.30
N PHE A 440 -26.35 0.91 -14.96
CA PHE A 440 -26.71 2.24 -15.43
C PHE A 440 -26.21 2.43 -16.86
N GLU A 441 -27.13 2.67 -17.78
CA GLU A 441 -26.86 2.71 -19.22
C GLU A 441 -26.14 1.41 -19.70
N HIS A 442 -24.91 1.54 -20.19
CA HIS A 442 -24.08 0.43 -20.68
C HIS A 442 -23.07 -0.09 -19.63
N ARG A 443 -23.06 0.50 -18.44
CA ARG A 443 -22.17 0.14 -17.34
C ARG A 443 -22.88 -0.76 -16.35
N PHE A 444 -22.14 -1.68 -15.80
CA PHE A 444 -22.64 -2.49 -14.71
C PHE A 444 -21.52 -2.82 -13.73
N TYR A 445 -21.91 -3.01 -12.50
CA TYR A 445 -21.00 -3.49 -11.45
C TYR A 445 -21.74 -4.50 -10.57
N ARG A 446 -21.09 -5.64 -10.27
CA ARG A 446 -21.64 -6.68 -9.41
C ARG A 446 -21.10 -6.53 -8.01
N THR A 447 -21.98 -6.30 -7.07
CA THR A 447 -21.66 -6.18 -5.65
C THR A 447 -22.87 -6.54 -4.80
N ALA A 448 -22.84 -6.19 -3.51
CA ALA A 448 -23.93 -6.45 -2.60
C ALA A 448 -24.85 -5.24 -2.41
N LEU A 449 -26.14 -5.53 -2.25
CA LEU A 449 -27.14 -4.60 -1.77
C LEU A 449 -27.39 -4.91 -0.28
N HIS A 450 -27.12 -3.94 0.56
CA HIS A 450 -27.28 -4.04 2.02
C HIS A 450 -28.57 -3.41 2.47
N GLY A 451 -29.41 -4.19 3.12
CA GLY A 451 -30.53 -3.70 3.91
C GLY A 451 -30.12 -3.56 5.36
N ILE A 452 -30.15 -2.36 5.91
CA ILE A 452 -29.81 -2.04 7.28
C ILE A 452 -30.96 -1.35 7.99
N GLU A 453 -30.98 -1.42 9.33
CA GLU A 453 -32.01 -0.76 10.14
C GLU A 453 -31.91 0.76 10.02
N PRO A 454 -33.01 1.49 9.74
CA PRO A 454 -32.98 2.93 9.48
C PRO A 454 -32.58 3.77 10.70
N GLU A 455 -32.91 3.33 11.90
CA GLU A 455 -32.57 3.97 13.17
C GLU A 455 -31.43 3.22 13.88
N GLY A 456 -30.73 2.34 13.16
CA GLY A 456 -29.66 1.53 13.70
C GLY A 456 -28.51 2.36 14.25
N SER A 457 -27.97 1.92 15.39
CA SER A 457 -26.85 2.59 16.05
C SER A 457 -25.54 1.86 15.84
N LEU A 458 -25.58 0.59 15.41
CA LEU A 458 -24.41 -0.26 15.21
C LEU A 458 -23.79 -0.12 13.84
N TYR A 459 -24.61 0.07 12.80
CA TYR A 459 -24.10 0.35 11.45
C TYR A 459 -24.61 1.70 10.94
N ARG A 460 -23.70 2.64 10.69
CA ARG A 460 -24.02 4.01 10.26
C ARG A 460 -23.36 4.31 8.93
N LEU A 461 -24.11 4.92 8.03
CA LEU A 461 -23.56 5.49 6.80
C LEU A 461 -23.09 6.91 7.07
N LEU A 462 -21.92 7.24 6.56
CA LEU A 462 -21.29 8.55 6.72
C LEU A 462 -21.19 9.25 5.36
N ASP A 463 -21.33 10.56 5.34
CA ASP A 463 -21.06 11.38 4.17
C ASP A 463 -19.58 11.79 4.07
N THR A 464 -19.25 12.69 3.15
CA THR A 464 -17.87 13.17 2.95
C THR A 464 -17.34 13.98 4.12
N ASP A 465 -18.19 14.54 4.94
CA ASP A 465 -17.87 15.34 6.13
C ASP A 465 -17.92 14.51 7.42
N LEU A 466 -18.18 13.19 7.29
CA LEU A 466 -18.37 12.22 8.37
C LEU A 466 -19.66 12.44 9.19
N ASP A 467 -20.62 13.14 8.64
CA ASP A 467 -21.95 13.26 9.21
C ASP A 467 -22.80 12.01 8.88
N ILE A 468 -23.70 11.66 9.78
CA ILE A 468 -24.55 10.45 9.62
C ILE A 468 -25.60 10.70 8.55
N ILE A 469 -25.67 9.81 7.57
CA ILE A 469 -26.69 9.84 6.51
C ILE A 469 -27.92 9.08 7.00
N GLU A 470 -29.08 9.72 6.99
CA GLU A 470 -30.37 9.05 7.20
C GLU A 470 -30.77 8.26 5.96
N LEU A 471 -31.15 6.99 6.14
CA LEU A 471 -31.65 6.16 5.06
C LEU A 471 -33.03 6.65 4.56
N PRO A 472 -33.18 6.91 3.27
CA PRO A 472 -34.48 7.30 2.71
C PRO A 472 -35.50 6.15 2.81
N GLU A 473 -36.80 6.48 2.81
CA GLU A 473 -37.84 5.45 2.77
C GLU A 473 -37.79 4.66 1.47
N ASP A 474 -37.59 5.35 0.36
CA ASP A 474 -37.44 4.80 -0.98
C ASP A 474 -36.12 5.27 -1.59
N GLY A 475 -35.50 4.37 -2.36
CA GLY A 475 -34.24 4.67 -3.03
C GLY A 475 -33.04 3.89 -2.47
N VAL A 476 -31.91 4.08 -3.11
CA VAL A 476 -30.64 3.45 -2.75
C VAL A 476 -29.55 4.49 -2.52
N ILE A 477 -28.76 4.33 -1.48
CA ILE A 477 -27.54 5.08 -1.25
C ILE A 477 -26.40 4.20 -1.79
N LEU A 478 -25.58 4.77 -2.69
CA LEU A 478 -24.41 4.07 -3.23
C LEU A 478 -23.15 4.53 -2.48
N THR A 479 -22.16 3.66 -2.42
CA THR A 479 -20.82 4.16 -2.08
C THR A 479 -20.38 5.17 -3.14
N ASP A 480 -19.68 6.23 -2.73
CA ASP A 480 -19.26 7.33 -3.61
C ASP A 480 -18.50 6.83 -4.85
N TYR A 481 -17.62 5.84 -4.67
CA TYR A 481 -16.86 5.28 -5.78
C TYR A 481 -17.68 4.38 -6.70
N LEU A 482 -18.67 3.66 -6.20
CA LEU A 482 -19.58 2.90 -7.05
C LEU A 482 -20.38 3.84 -7.94
N ALA A 483 -20.83 4.99 -7.39
CA ALA A 483 -21.50 6.01 -8.17
C ALA A 483 -20.58 6.63 -9.24
N GLU A 484 -19.29 6.83 -8.91
CA GLU A 484 -18.28 7.30 -9.85
C GLU A 484 -18.02 6.27 -10.99
N LEU A 485 -17.84 4.99 -10.65
CA LEU A 485 -17.64 3.90 -11.64
C LEU A 485 -18.82 3.77 -12.62
N LEU A 486 -20.03 3.88 -12.11
CA LEU A 486 -21.25 3.84 -12.92
C LEU A 486 -21.52 5.16 -13.64
N HIS A 487 -20.84 6.26 -13.28
CA HIS A 487 -21.11 7.65 -13.70
C HIS A 487 -22.56 8.08 -13.44
N ILE A 488 -23.12 7.65 -12.32
CA ILE A 488 -24.48 7.93 -11.89
C ILE A 488 -24.48 9.07 -10.84
N LYS A 489 -25.55 9.85 -10.82
CA LYS A 489 -25.71 10.97 -9.88
C LYS A 489 -26.95 10.76 -9.02
N THR A 490 -26.97 11.46 -7.90
CA THR A 490 -28.18 11.55 -7.06
C THR A 490 -29.36 12.06 -7.89
N GLY A 491 -30.47 11.32 -7.80
CA GLY A 491 -31.70 11.57 -8.57
C GLY A 491 -31.83 10.68 -9.83
N ASP A 492 -30.76 10.04 -10.29
CA ASP A 492 -30.84 9.16 -11.45
C ASP A 492 -31.51 7.81 -11.10
N MET A 493 -32.07 7.15 -12.12
CA MET A 493 -32.71 5.83 -12.00
C MET A 493 -31.70 4.71 -12.26
N LEU A 494 -31.40 3.94 -11.25
CA LEU A 494 -30.52 2.78 -11.30
C LEU A 494 -31.31 1.48 -11.47
N THR A 495 -30.88 0.61 -12.37
CA THR A 495 -31.43 -0.74 -12.49
C THR A 495 -30.64 -1.70 -11.60
N ILE A 496 -31.31 -2.34 -10.66
CA ILE A 496 -30.75 -3.35 -9.77
C ILE A 496 -31.33 -4.72 -10.14
N GLU A 497 -30.47 -5.64 -10.52
CA GLU A 497 -30.84 -7.05 -10.76
C GLU A 497 -30.37 -7.88 -9.59
N VAL A 498 -31.29 -8.35 -8.78
CA VAL A 498 -30.99 -9.23 -7.66
C VAL A 498 -30.63 -10.63 -8.16
N LEU A 499 -29.59 -11.21 -7.63
CA LEU A 499 -29.08 -12.53 -8.05
C LEU A 499 -29.54 -13.68 -7.15
N GLU A 500 -30.36 -13.41 -6.16
CA GLU A 500 -30.87 -14.37 -5.18
C GLU A 500 -32.40 -14.43 -5.21
N GLY A 501 -32.97 -15.50 -4.72
CA GLY A 501 -34.42 -15.69 -4.57
C GLY A 501 -35.18 -15.58 -5.90
N GLN A 502 -36.19 -14.71 -5.95
CA GLN A 502 -36.99 -14.48 -7.15
C GLN A 502 -36.30 -13.71 -8.28
N ARG A 503 -35.04 -13.28 -8.07
CA ARG A 503 -34.23 -12.54 -9.06
C ARG A 503 -34.96 -11.35 -9.67
N VAL A 504 -35.52 -10.54 -8.82
CA VAL A 504 -36.26 -9.35 -9.27
C VAL A 504 -35.33 -8.35 -9.92
N THR A 505 -35.78 -7.74 -11.01
CA THR A 505 -35.11 -6.58 -11.62
C THR A 505 -35.97 -5.36 -11.35
N VAL A 506 -35.40 -4.37 -10.72
CA VAL A 506 -36.12 -3.16 -10.31
C VAL A 506 -35.35 -1.91 -10.71
N GLN A 507 -36.09 -0.83 -10.92
CA GLN A 507 -35.53 0.50 -11.08
C GLN A 507 -35.71 1.26 -9.76
N VAL A 508 -34.62 1.77 -9.21
CA VAL A 508 -34.60 2.47 -7.94
C VAL A 508 -33.88 3.80 -8.12
N THR A 509 -34.37 4.87 -7.50
CA THR A 509 -33.71 6.16 -7.53
C THR A 509 -32.47 6.16 -6.64
N VAL A 510 -31.37 6.71 -7.12
CA VAL A 510 -30.19 6.97 -6.30
C VAL A 510 -30.48 8.17 -5.40
N ALA A 511 -30.68 7.95 -4.11
CA ALA A 511 -31.04 8.99 -3.15
C ALA A 511 -29.82 9.78 -2.66
N GLY A 512 -28.64 9.20 -2.71
CA GLY A 512 -27.41 9.84 -2.25
C GLY A 512 -26.19 8.94 -2.39
N THR A 513 -25.05 9.45 -1.92
CA THR A 513 -23.80 8.71 -1.86
C THR A 513 -23.24 8.72 -0.45
N ALA A 514 -22.69 7.59 -0.02
CA ALA A 514 -22.02 7.45 1.27
C ALA A 514 -20.51 7.33 1.08
N LYS A 515 -19.74 7.94 1.96
CA LYS A 515 -18.30 7.81 2.01
C LYS A 515 -17.93 6.47 2.62
N GLN A 516 -17.25 5.65 1.84
CA GLN A 516 -16.77 4.37 2.32
C GLN A 516 -15.37 4.11 1.76
N TYR A 517 -14.46 3.68 2.64
CA TYR A 517 -13.07 3.42 2.27
C TYR A 517 -12.84 1.98 1.82
N LEU A 518 -13.76 1.08 2.12
CA LEU A 518 -13.64 -0.35 1.93
C LEU A 518 -14.87 -0.95 1.28
N GLY A 519 -14.62 -1.64 0.16
CA GLY A 519 -15.67 -2.26 -0.64
C GLY A 519 -16.56 -1.26 -1.36
N LEU A 520 -17.39 -1.80 -2.23
CA LEU A 520 -18.35 -1.05 -3.04
C LEU A 520 -19.72 -1.68 -2.82
N ASN A 521 -20.67 -0.94 -2.29
CA ASN A 521 -21.99 -1.45 -1.94
C ASN A 521 -23.09 -0.43 -2.24
N GLY A 522 -24.32 -0.95 -2.34
CA GLY A 522 -25.53 -0.15 -2.27
C GLY A 522 -26.24 -0.39 -0.94
N TYR A 523 -26.86 0.63 -0.39
CA TYR A 523 -27.55 0.60 0.90
C TYR A 523 -28.98 1.06 0.77
N MET A 524 -29.90 0.37 1.46
CA MET A 524 -31.30 0.79 1.60
C MET A 524 -31.85 0.35 2.94
N ARG A 525 -33.04 0.81 3.30
CA ARG A 525 -33.71 0.32 4.50
C ARG A 525 -33.96 -1.17 4.41
N LEU A 526 -33.76 -1.90 5.51
CA LEU A 526 -33.98 -3.34 5.59
C LEU A 526 -35.41 -3.73 5.17
N GLU A 527 -36.41 -2.96 5.61
CA GLU A 527 -37.80 -3.20 5.27
C GLU A 527 -38.06 -2.99 3.78
N SER A 528 -37.48 -1.93 3.19
CA SER A 528 -37.62 -1.63 1.76
C SER A 528 -36.95 -2.69 0.90
N LEU A 529 -35.78 -3.23 1.31
CA LEU A 529 -35.13 -4.35 0.63
C LEU A 529 -35.99 -5.62 0.70
N ASN A 530 -36.50 -5.99 1.86
CA ASN A 530 -37.35 -7.16 2.03
C ASN A 530 -38.65 -7.04 1.19
N ALA A 531 -39.26 -5.86 1.15
CA ALA A 531 -40.43 -5.59 0.32
C ALA A 531 -40.11 -5.72 -1.18
N LEU A 532 -38.94 -5.20 -1.62
CA LEU A 532 -38.45 -5.30 -2.99
C LEU A 532 -38.25 -6.77 -3.40
N LEU A 533 -37.73 -7.61 -2.50
CA LEU A 533 -37.53 -9.05 -2.72
C LEU A 533 -38.81 -9.85 -2.61
N LYS A 534 -39.94 -9.22 -2.17
CA LYS A 534 -41.20 -9.88 -1.85
C LYS A 534 -41.05 -10.98 -0.80
N GLU A 535 -40.12 -10.77 0.10
CA GLU A 535 -39.87 -11.62 1.27
C GLU A 535 -40.60 -11.02 2.48
N GLY A 536 -40.86 -11.85 3.50
CA GLY A 536 -41.17 -11.32 4.82
C GLY A 536 -39.93 -10.68 5.43
N TYR A 537 -39.97 -10.39 6.73
CA TYR A 537 -38.78 -9.87 7.42
C TYR A 537 -37.68 -10.95 7.46
N ALA A 538 -36.71 -10.83 6.57
CA ALA A 538 -35.62 -11.77 6.38
C ALA A 538 -34.27 -11.10 6.66
N LEU A 539 -33.37 -11.82 7.34
CA LEU A 539 -32.08 -11.37 7.79
C LEU A 539 -30.99 -12.34 7.35
N THR A 540 -29.89 -11.82 6.82
CA THR A 540 -28.68 -12.61 6.54
C THR A 540 -27.81 -12.75 7.79
N GLY A 541 -27.91 -11.82 8.73
CA GLY A 541 -27.16 -11.82 9.98
C GLY A 541 -27.64 -10.77 10.96
N ALA A 542 -26.95 -10.68 12.08
CA ALA A 542 -27.17 -9.70 13.12
C ALA A 542 -25.84 -9.07 13.58
N LEU A 543 -25.89 -7.78 13.83
CA LEU A 543 -24.86 -6.99 14.47
C LEU A 543 -25.17 -6.97 15.96
N LEU A 544 -24.20 -7.23 16.80
CA LEU A 544 -24.37 -7.33 18.24
C LEU A 544 -23.47 -6.33 18.96
N LYS A 545 -24.06 -5.61 19.92
CA LYS A 545 -23.35 -4.90 20.98
C LYS A 545 -23.38 -5.77 22.22
N VAL A 546 -22.22 -6.06 22.78
CA VAL A 546 -22.09 -7.02 23.88
C VAL A 546 -21.25 -6.44 25.03
N ASP A 547 -21.55 -6.87 26.26
CA ASP A 547 -20.69 -6.59 27.41
C ASP A 547 -19.46 -7.50 27.32
N GLU A 548 -18.25 -6.93 27.32
CA GLU A 548 -16.96 -7.63 27.21
C GLU A 548 -16.84 -8.81 28.20
N ARG A 549 -17.47 -8.72 29.37
CA ARG A 549 -17.44 -9.78 30.39
C ARG A 549 -18.15 -11.06 29.97
N TYR A 550 -19.12 -10.96 29.08
CA TYR A 550 -19.93 -12.08 28.58
C TYR A 550 -19.61 -12.52 27.18
N GLN A 551 -18.66 -11.84 26.51
CA GLN A 551 -18.33 -12.04 25.11
C GLN A 551 -18.01 -13.50 24.77
N ARG A 552 -17.25 -14.19 25.64
CA ARG A 552 -16.90 -15.59 25.44
C ARG A 552 -18.11 -16.52 25.62
N ASP A 553 -18.96 -16.24 26.61
CA ASP A 553 -20.17 -17.03 26.87
C ASP A 553 -21.15 -16.88 25.69
N ILE A 554 -21.36 -15.65 25.23
CA ILE A 554 -22.18 -15.36 24.05
C ILE A 554 -21.63 -16.10 22.83
N TYR A 555 -20.33 -16.10 22.62
CA TYR A 555 -19.73 -16.85 21.49
C TYR A 555 -20.00 -18.35 21.64
N ALA A 556 -19.81 -18.92 22.80
CA ALA A 556 -20.07 -20.35 23.05
C ALA A 556 -21.54 -20.71 22.76
N GLU A 557 -22.49 -19.85 23.11
CA GLU A 557 -23.92 -20.05 22.83
C GLU A 557 -24.21 -19.88 21.32
N LEU A 558 -23.65 -18.85 20.65
CA LEU A 558 -23.81 -18.64 19.21
C LEU A 558 -23.31 -19.83 18.40
N LYS A 559 -22.21 -20.42 18.81
CA LYS A 559 -21.60 -21.59 18.17
C LYS A 559 -22.47 -22.84 18.24
N GLU A 560 -23.27 -22.99 19.32
CA GLU A 560 -24.19 -24.08 19.43
C GLU A 560 -25.50 -23.88 18.66
N MET A 561 -25.75 -22.66 18.14
CA MET A 561 -26.94 -22.37 17.34
C MET A 561 -26.78 -22.93 15.91
N PRO A 562 -27.63 -23.89 15.48
CA PRO A 562 -27.45 -24.56 14.18
C PRO A 562 -27.57 -23.65 12.95
N ARG A 563 -28.19 -22.48 13.12
CA ARG A 563 -28.38 -21.50 12.04
C ARG A 563 -27.26 -20.49 11.91
N VAL A 564 -26.34 -20.44 12.85
CA VAL A 564 -25.20 -19.52 12.79
C VAL A 564 -24.07 -20.18 12.00
N ALA A 565 -23.78 -19.61 10.84
CA ALA A 565 -22.71 -20.08 9.94
C ALA A 565 -21.33 -19.66 10.43
N GLY A 566 -21.24 -18.48 11.05
CA GLY A 566 -20.00 -17.92 11.55
C GLY A 566 -20.25 -16.72 12.45
N VAL A 567 -19.27 -16.43 13.29
CA VAL A 567 -19.22 -15.25 14.14
C VAL A 567 -17.92 -14.52 13.85
N VAL A 568 -18.00 -13.22 13.63
CA VAL A 568 -16.84 -12.34 13.46
C VAL A 568 -16.79 -11.41 14.66
N GLU A 569 -15.65 -11.31 15.29
CA GLU A 569 -15.39 -10.41 16.40
C GLU A 569 -14.61 -9.19 15.91
N HIS A 570 -15.12 -8.02 16.20
CA HIS A 570 -14.62 -6.74 15.68
C HIS A 570 -13.21 -6.41 16.18
N ASN A 571 -12.98 -6.44 17.49
CA ASN A 571 -11.70 -6.07 18.10
C ASN A 571 -10.58 -7.01 17.66
N SER A 572 -10.86 -8.29 17.56
CA SER A 572 -9.92 -9.30 17.10
C SER A 572 -9.51 -9.10 15.64
N ALA A 573 -10.45 -8.66 14.80
CA ALA A 573 -10.14 -8.34 13.40
C ALA A 573 -9.20 -7.14 13.28
N ILE A 574 -9.39 -6.11 14.12
CA ILE A 574 -8.52 -4.93 14.17
C ILE A 574 -7.13 -5.30 14.69
N GLU A 575 -7.04 -6.08 15.76
CA GLU A 575 -5.77 -6.51 16.35
C GLU A 575 -4.94 -7.34 15.35
N SER A 576 -5.57 -8.32 14.72
CA SER A 576 -4.93 -9.14 13.67
C SER A 576 -4.45 -8.31 12.49
N PHE A 577 -5.19 -7.28 12.12
CA PHE A 577 -4.79 -6.34 11.10
C PHE A 577 -3.50 -5.61 11.47
N TYR A 578 -3.44 -5.01 12.66
CA TYR A 578 -2.23 -4.31 13.10
C TYR A 578 -1.03 -5.25 13.20
N ASP A 579 -1.21 -6.45 13.71
CA ASP A 579 -0.15 -7.45 13.80
C ASP A 579 0.38 -7.87 12.41
N THR A 580 -0.51 -8.07 11.45
CA THR A 580 -0.14 -8.48 10.09
C THR A 580 0.55 -7.36 9.31
N ILE A 581 0.07 -6.12 9.44
CA ILE A 581 0.59 -4.99 8.67
C ILE A 581 1.78 -4.31 9.34
N ALA A 582 1.89 -4.37 10.68
CA ALA A 582 2.93 -3.67 11.41
C ALA A 582 4.35 -4.00 10.91
N GLU A 583 4.66 -5.26 10.66
CA GLU A 583 5.96 -5.67 10.14
C GLU A 583 6.24 -5.07 8.75
N THR A 584 5.25 -5.06 7.87
CA THR A 584 5.38 -4.52 6.51
C THR A 584 5.55 -3.00 6.54
N ILE A 585 4.73 -2.30 7.32
CA ILE A 585 4.84 -0.83 7.49
C ILE A 585 6.19 -0.46 8.10
N LEU A 586 6.63 -1.13 9.16
CA LEU A 586 7.91 -0.88 9.80
C LEU A 586 9.09 -1.07 8.83
N PHE A 587 9.05 -2.11 8.02
CA PHE A 587 10.09 -2.37 7.00
C PHE A 587 10.12 -1.26 5.93
N PHE A 588 8.98 -0.87 5.39
CA PHE A 588 8.88 0.22 4.41
C PHE A 588 9.31 1.56 5.01
N THR A 589 8.85 1.89 6.20
CA THR A 589 9.22 3.11 6.92
C THR A 589 10.72 3.15 7.20
N PHE A 590 11.32 2.03 7.61
CA PHE A 590 12.77 1.94 7.81
C PHE A 590 13.53 2.21 6.52
N ILE A 591 13.17 1.56 5.41
CA ILE A 591 13.85 1.73 4.12
C ILE A 591 13.71 3.15 3.61
N THR A 592 12.52 3.70 3.58
CA THR A 592 12.25 5.06 3.07
C THR A 592 12.92 6.11 3.95
N THR A 593 12.96 5.92 5.28
CA THR A 593 13.68 6.78 6.21
C THR A 593 15.19 6.72 5.97
N LEU A 594 15.75 5.54 5.79
CA LEU A 594 17.17 5.35 5.49
C LEU A 594 17.56 6.05 4.18
N LEU A 595 16.76 5.85 3.14
CA LEU A 595 16.98 6.44 1.83
C LEU A 595 16.87 7.97 1.86
N GLY A 596 15.80 8.51 2.42
CA GLY A 596 15.59 9.94 2.51
C GLY A 596 16.58 10.63 3.42
N SER A 597 16.97 10.02 4.56
CA SER A 597 18.03 10.52 5.42
C SER A 597 19.36 10.56 4.69
N SER A 598 19.66 9.55 3.87
CA SER A 598 20.89 9.50 3.06
C SER A 598 20.92 10.63 2.03
N ILE A 599 19.79 10.94 1.40
CA ILE A 599 19.68 12.09 0.47
C ILE A 599 19.89 13.40 1.23
N ALA A 600 19.15 13.62 2.31
CA ALA A 600 19.24 14.84 3.11
C ALA A 600 20.68 15.07 3.59
N PHE A 601 21.27 14.05 4.20
CA PHE A 601 22.67 14.09 4.64
C PHE A 601 23.63 14.38 3.48
N GLY A 602 23.48 13.64 2.36
CA GLY A 602 24.36 13.79 1.19
C GLY A 602 24.31 15.20 0.59
N VAL A 603 23.11 15.77 0.43
CA VAL A 603 22.93 17.14 -0.09
C VAL A 603 23.52 18.17 0.87
N ILE A 604 23.18 18.08 2.14
CA ILE A 604 23.59 19.05 3.15
C ILE A 604 25.12 18.98 3.36
N TYR A 605 25.66 17.79 3.62
CA TYR A 605 27.08 17.59 3.85
C TYR A 605 27.93 18.02 2.67
N ASN A 606 27.55 17.62 1.45
CA ASN A 606 28.25 17.99 0.25
C ASN A 606 28.22 19.51 0.02
N SER A 607 27.05 20.14 0.19
CA SER A 607 26.89 21.60 0.06
C SER A 607 27.74 22.36 1.07
N MET A 608 27.77 21.91 2.34
CA MET A 608 28.61 22.49 3.38
C MET A 608 30.11 22.33 3.08
N ARG A 609 30.52 21.13 2.66
CA ARG A 609 31.92 20.85 2.34
C ARG A 609 32.41 21.68 1.16
N ILE A 610 31.55 21.88 0.17
CA ILE A 610 31.86 22.76 -0.98
C ILE A 610 31.94 24.21 -0.53
N ALA A 611 30.99 24.70 0.27
CA ALA A 611 30.99 26.06 0.80
C ALA A 611 32.27 26.32 1.64
N LEU A 612 32.67 25.37 2.49
CA LEU A 612 33.90 25.44 3.25
C LEU A 612 35.13 25.57 2.33
N SER A 613 35.26 24.71 1.34
CA SER A 613 36.39 24.70 0.41
C SER A 613 36.46 25.94 -0.49
N GLU A 614 35.33 26.43 -1.02
CA GLU A 614 35.27 27.64 -1.84
C GLU A 614 35.61 28.91 -1.05
N ARG A 615 35.38 28.90 0.26
CA ARG A 615 35.52 30.06 1.15
C ARG A 615 36.72 29.96 2.14
N ASN A 616 37.52 28.89 2.03
CA ASN A 616 38.65 28.67 2.95
C ASN A 616 39.50 29.91 3.16
N ARG A 617 39.81 30.62 2.06
CA ARG A 617 40.63 31.84 2.07
C ARG A 617 39.88 33.02 2.71
N GLU A 618 38.61 33.22 2.41
CA GLU A 618 37.77 34.23 3.05
C GLU A 618 37.65 33.96 4.57
N LEU A 619 37.36 32.70 4.95
CA LEU A 619 37.26 32.29 6.35
C LEU A 619 38.58 32.40 7.13
N ALA A 620 39.69 32.06 6.49
CA ALA A 620 41.02 32.26 7.03
C ALA A 620 41.32 33.74 7.24
N SER A 621 40.98 34.61 6.29
CA SER A 621 41.13 36.06 6.40
C SER A 621 40.30 36.66 7.53
N LEU A 622 39.07 36.20 7.73
CA LEU A 622 38.23 36.60 8.86
C LEU A 622 38.85 36.20 10.20
N ARG A 623 39.45 35.01 10.27
CA ARG A 623 40.19 34.56 11.45
C ARG A 623 41.38 35.44 11.77
N VAL A 624 42.14 35.88 10.76
CA VAL A 624 43.25 36.80 10.91
C VAL A 624 42.78 38.19 11.37
N LEU A 625 41.59 38.62 10.91
CA LEU A 625 40.95 39.86 11.32
C LEU A 625 40.37 39.83 12.75
N GLY A 626 40.50 38.68 13.46
CA GLY A 626 40.11 38.54 14.86
C GLY A 626 38.76 37.91 15.12
N PHE A 627 38.05 37.41 14.06
CA PHE A 627 36.82 36.67 14.27
C PHE A 627 37.08 35.35 15.02
N GLU A 628 36.21 35.00 15.96
CA GLU A 628 36.29 33.75 16.68
C GLU A 628 35.90 32.55 15.81
N ARG A 629 36.31 31.34 16.22
CA ARG A 629 35.96 30.10 15.52
C ARG A 629 34.44 29.94 15.37
N ASN A 630 33.72 30.28 16.44
CA ASN A 630 32.27 30.18 16.47
C ASN A 630 31.59 31.16 15.52
N GLU A 631 32.15 32.36 15.35
CA GLU A 631 31.61 33.35 14.40
C GLU A 631 31.82 32.93 12.96
N VAL A 632 32.99 32.36 12.64
CA VAL A 632 33.27 31.81 11.30
C VAL A 632 32.39 30.59 11.02
N ALA A 633 32.22 29.70 12.03
CA ALA A 633 31.31 28.57 11.92
C ALA A 633 29.85 29.04 11.72
N TYR A 634 29.42 30.08 12.45
CA TYR A 634 28.07 30.65 12.27
C TYR A 634 27.80 31.12 10.84
N ILE A 635 28.77 31.74 10.18
CA ILE A 635 28.61 32.19 8.78
C ILE A 635 28.43 31.01 7.84
N LEU A 636 29.19 29.91 8.03
CA LEU A 636 29.10 28.72 7.18
C LEU A 636 27.86 27.87 7.46
N LEU A 637 27.62 27.56 8.74
CA LEU A 637 26.54 26.70 9.18
C LEU A 637 25.19 27.42 9.12
N GLY A 638 25.17 28.74 9.34
CA GLY A 638 23.97 29.57 9.26
C GLY A 638 23.38 29.62 7.84
N GLU A 639 24.23 29.60 6.80
CA GLU A 639 23.75 29.46 5.42
C GLU A 639 22.97 28.17 5.20
N MET A 640 23.50 27.04 5.71
CA MET A 640 22.83 25.74 5.60
C MET A 640 21.60 25.62 6.50
N ALA A 641 21.65 26.21 7.69
CA ALA A 641 20.49 26.29 8.57
C ALA A 641 19.33 27.05 7.89
N LEU A 642 19.63 28.14 7.19
CA LEU A 642 18.64 28.89 6.43
C LEU A 642 18.07 28.08 5.26
N PHE A 643 18.92 27.35 4.50
CA PHE A 643 18.44 26.44 3.46
C PHE A 643 17.57 25.35 4.00
N THR A 644 17.92 24.71 5.13
CA THR A 644 17.13 23.69 5.80
C THR A 644 15.79 24.25 6.26
N LEU A 645 15.80 25.45 6.88
CA LEU A 645 14.58 26.10 7.37
C LEU A 645 13.60 26.46 6.25
N VAL A 646 14.10 26.86 5.08
CA VAL A 646 13.26 27.14 3.90
C VAL A 646 12.87 25.84 3.20
N ALA A 647 13.73 24.83 3.22
CA ALA A 647 13.48 23.55 2.57
C ALA A 647 12.37 22.74 3.25
N ILE A 648 12.20 22.84 4.58
CA ILE A 648 11.15 22.10 5.31
C ILE A 648 9.75 22.48 4.83
N PRO A 649 9.31 23.77 4.84
CA PRO A 649 7.96 24.10 4.33
C PRO A 649 7.80 23.81 2.83
N LEU A 650 8.85 23.99 2.04
CA LEU A 650 8.83 23.59 0.63
C LEU A 650 8.72 22.08 0.47
N GLY A 651 9.40 21.32 1.35
CA GLY A 651 9.31 19.86 1.43
C GLY A 651 7.91 19.39 1.81
N PHE A 652 7.23 20.10 2.69
CA PHE A 652 5.83 19.83 3.03
C PHE A 652 4.92 20.00 1.81
N LEU A 653 5.13 21.03 1.01
CA LEU A 653 4.36 21.24 -0.22
C LEU A 653 4.61 20.14 -1.25
N ILE A 654 5.87 19.78 -1.48
CA ILE A 654 6.27 18.70 -2.39
C ILE A 654 5.73 17.36 -1.87
N GLY A 655 5.87 17.10 -0.57
CA GLY A 655 5.40 15.88 0.08
C GLY A 655 3.89 15.74 0.00
N TYR A 656 3.13 16.82 0.23
CA TYR A 656 1.68 16.83 0.03
C TYR A 656 1.31 16.44 -1.41
N GLY A 657 1.98 17.03 -2.41
CA GLY A 657 1.74 16.70 -3.82
C GLY A 657 2.07 15.24 -4.15
N LEU A 658 3.14 14.67 -3.57
CA LEU A 658 3.50 13.26 -3.73
C LEU A 658 2.48 12.34 -3.07
N CYS A 659 2.03 12.65 -1.85
CA CYS A 659 1.01 11.88 -1.15
C CYS A 659 -0.34 11.94 -1.88
N ALA A 660 -0.73 13.11 -2.40
CA ALA A 660 -1.94 13.26 -3.20
C ALA A 660 -1.89 12.43 -4.50
N TYR A 661 -0.74 12.42 -5.18
CA TYR A 661 -0.55 11.59 -6.36
C TYR A 661 -0.61 10.10 -6.02
N MET A 662 -0.01 9.68 -4.91
CA MET A 662 -0.06 8.28 -4.46
C MET A 662 -1.48 7.87 -4.03
N ALA A 663 -2.20 8.73 -3.31
CA ALA A 663 -3.59 8.47 -2.95
C ALA A 663 -4.44 8.22 -4.21
N PHE A 664 -4.27 9.05 -5.25
CA PHE A 664 -4.97 8.89 -6.53
C PHE A 664 -4.59 7.60 -7.27
N GLU A 665 -3.30 7.25 -7.35
CA GLU A 665 -2.83 6.05 -8.05
C GLU A 665 -3.17 4.73 -7.31
N PHE A 666 -3.36 4.80 -6.00
CA PHE A 666 -3.65 3.63 -5.17
C PHE A 666 -5.16 3.41 -4.97
N ASP A 667 -6.00 4.31 -5.46
CA ASP A 667 -7.44 4.08 -5.45
C ASP A 667 -7.78 2.83 -6.27
N SER A 668 -8.53 1.94 -5.65
CA SER A 668 -8.97 0.68 -6.24
C SER A 668 -10.41 0.35 -5.84
N ASP A 669 -11.00 -0.63 -6.52
CA ASP A 669 -12.33 -1.12 -6.16
C ASP A 669 -12.37 -1.86 -4.81
N LEU A 670 -11.21 -2.23 -4.26
CA LEU A 670 -11.12 -2.94 -2.98
C LEU A 670 -11.05 -1.97 -1.81
N TYR A 671 -10.27 -0.91 -1.95
CA TYR A 671 -10.08 0.11 -0.92
C TYR A 671 -9.65 1.45 -1.54
N ARG A 672 -9.97 2.52 -0.85
CA ARG A 672 -9.57 3.89 -1.19
C ARG A 672 -8.69 4.45 -0.08
N ILE A 673 -7.54 4.97 -0.46
CA ILE A 673 -6.60 5.55 0.50
C ILE A 673 -6.91 7.04 0.67
N PRO A 674 -7.40 7.47 1.86
CA PRO A 674 -7.71 8.88 2.09
C PRO A 674 -6.43 9.71 2.16
N LEU A 675 -6.48 10.92 1.57
CA LEU A 675 -5.37 11.87 1.69
C LEU A 675 -5.43 12.58 3.06
N VAL A 676 -5.02 11.86 4.09
CA VAL A 676 -4.96 12.38 5.46
C VAL A 676 -3.51 12.45 5.92
N LEU A 677 -3.06 13.65 6.23
CA LEU A 677 -1.71 13.92 6.72
C LEU A 677 -1.78 14.47 8.14
N GLY A 678 -1.60 13.59 9.11
CA GLY A 678 -1.52 13.97 10.51
C GLY A 678 -0.30 14.85 10.81
N ILE A 679 -0.37 15.64 11.87
CA ILE A 679 0.74 16.51 12.31
C ILE A 679 2.03 15.71 12.57
N ASN A 680 1.90 14.43 12.94
CA ASN A 680 3.02 13.52 13.19
C ASN A 680 3.86 13.29 11.94
N VAL A 681 3.23 13.24 10.74
CA VAL A 681 3.93 13.05 9.46
C VAL A 681 4.85 14.24 9.16
N TYR A 682 4.33 15.45 9.36
CA TYR A 682 5.09 16.69 9.19
C TYR A 682 6.22 16.79 10.22
N ALA A 683 5.91 16.51 11.49
CA ALA A 683 6.88 16.55 12.58
C ALA A 683 8.03 15.55 12.38
N PHE A 684 7.70 14.30 12.02
CA PHE A 684 8.69 13.26 11.74
C PHE A 684 9.60 13.63 10.58
N SER A 685 9.03 14.07 9.46
CA SER A 685 9.78 14.45 8.26
C SER A 685 10.73 15.63 8.54
N ALA A 686 10.26 16.65 9.26
CA ALA A 686 11.07 17.78 9.66
C ALA A 686 12.20 17.36 10.61
N LEU A 687 11.91 16.49 11.59
CA LEU A 687 12.87 16.00 12.57
C LEU A 687 14.00 15.23 11.89
N VAL A 688 13.71 14.33 10.97
CA VAL A 688 14.73 13.56 10.24
C VAL A 688 15.64 14.48 9.43
N VAL A 689 15.07 15.48 8.74
CA VAL A 689 15.86 16.46 7.97
C VAL A 689 16.71 17.33 8.90
N LEU A 690 16.18 17.77 10.04
CA LEU A 690 16.91 18.54 11.04
C LEU A 690 18.07 17.72 11.64
N LEU A 691 17.83 16.46 11.99
CA LEU A 691 18.87 15.57 12.51
C LEU A 691 19.99 15.36 11.47
N SER A 692 19.62 15.13 10.20
CA SER A 692 20.58 15.02 9.10
C SER A 692 21.42 16.30 8.94
N SER A 693 20.78 17.46 9.09
CA SER A 693 21.45 18.77 9.06
C SER A 693 22.41 18.96 10.24
N ILE A 694 21.99 18.61 11.45
CA ILE A 694 22.80 18.71 12.65
C ILE A 694 24.03 17.78 12.57
N VAL A 695 23.84 16.53 12.14
CA VAL A 695 24.95 15.57 11.98
C VAL A 695 25.96 16.09 10.96
N SER A 696 25.48 16.59 9.80
CA SER A 696 26.34 17.21 8.78
C SER A 696 27.08 18.43 9.30
N ALA A 697 26.40 19.28 10.08
CA ALA A 697 26.99 20.47 10.70
C ALA A 697 28.10 20.13 11.70
N ILE A 698 27.87 19.12 12.54
CA ILE A 698 28.89 18.65 13.52
C ILE A 698 30.15 18.14 12.81
N MET A 699 29.95 17.35 11.73
CA MET A 699 31.09 16.84 10.95
C MET A 699 31.91 17.98 10.30
N ILE A 700 31.24 18.97 9.76
CA ILE A 700 31.91 20.12 9.10
C ILE A 700 32.54 21.03 10.17
N TRP A 701 31.91 21.24 11.34
CA TRP A 701 32.46 22.00 12.41
C TRP A 701 33.78 21.41 12.91
N ARG A 702 33.88 20.08 13.04
CA ARG A 702 35.15 19.38 13.36
C ARG A 702 36.19 19.63 12.28
N ASN A 703 35.87 19.51 11.02
CA ASN A 703 36.80 19.78 9.92
C ASN A 703 37.26 21.26 9.87
N LEU A 704 36.41 22.20 10.32
CA LEU A 704 36.75 23.61 10.41
C LEU A 704 37.76 23.88 11.57
N ALA A 705 37.69 23.07 12.63
CA ALA A 705 38.62 23.18 13.77
C ALA A 705 40.05 22.81 13.38
N ASP A 706 40.24 21.90 12.43
CA ASP A 706 41.52 21.37 11.96
C ASP A 706 42.15 22.21 10.82
N LEU A 707 41.53 23.33 10.41
CA LEU A 707 42.05 24.20 9.35
C LEU A 707 43.36 24.88 9.77
N ASP A 708 44.47 24.52 9.09
CA ASP A 708 45.75 25.19 9.21
C ASP A 708 45.74 26.54 8.43
N MET A 709 45.54 27.62 9.19
CA MET A 709 45.45 28.97 8.63
C MET A 709 46.73 29.40 7.89
N VAL A 710 47.91 28.92 8.33
CA VAL A 710 49.20 29.27 7.71
C VAL A 710 49.36 28.60 6.36
N ALA A 711 48.97 27.35 6.27
CA ALA A 711 48.98 26.60 5.00
C ALA A 711 47.97 27.17 3.97
N VAL A 712 46.79 27.57 4.40
CA VAL A 712 45.74 28.14 3.51
C VAL A 712 46.12 29.51 2.99
N LEU A 713 46.82 30.33 3.74
CA LEU A 713 47.25 31.66 3.33
C LEU A 713 48.55 31.62 2.49
N LYS A 714 49.45 30.63 2.71
CA LYS A 714 50.69 30.40 1.98
C LYS A 714 50.53 29.65 0.65
N SER A 715 49.42 29.01 0.39
CA SER A 715 49.23 28.15 -0.79
C SER A 715 49.11 28.87 -2.12
N LYS A 716 49.82 29.99 -2.29
CA LYS A 716 50.03 30.69 -3.56
C LYS A 716 51.42 31.30 -3.66
N GLU A 717 52.43 30.52 -3.51
CA GLU A 717 53.75 30.78 -4.07
C GLU A 717 54.13 29.61 -4.95
#